data_448d423a2cdbbf2cf642658274a00f7f
#
_entry.id   448d423a2cdbbf2cf642658274a00f7f
#
_cell.length_a   1.000
_cell.length_b   1.000
_cell.length_c   1.000
_cell.angle_alpha   90.00
_cell.angle_beta   90.00
_cell.angle_gamma   90.00
#
_symmetry.space_group_name_H-M   'P 1'
#
loop_
_entity.id
_entity.type
_entity.pdbx_description
1 polymer ?
#
loop_
_entity_poly.entity_id
_entity_poly.type
_entity_poly.pdbx_seq_one_letter_code
_entity_poly.pdbx_strand_id
1 'polypeptide(L)'
;RSLVARQSKVAASSLHVLFADSQQIKQFHDRRDAFQSQQGRVLLSPLERAHLRTRTIYRWSAAVVMALVCFAAIAVMYWPVFRSIFSGGSLYSDVLLPTGASFTQLVQSATTPWVFGSGTGIPAPPTPWLLVLMLASLVTLGHVTAALAMILFVAAPLSALSFWALAGVFTRSDVVRVLGGLLWASTGIMFGWYAQANMPMLTVMVFLPAAFAFVFRAVGMYHTEDPLKPRTSVQAAAIAALCFIPVVAAEPQLLFALIVVFLMFLLFVRRKRAMLLLIPVPAAFAVAPTLVNAVRYADLGMWRQLFGDITVPTSSANGSPASLSLLEAAQRALGWRMGSTDYADLAVTVLFGVITLLALASLVLPFALRTSRLMWVVIVCGGALALVSSRVAITVDADGVVAGSAQPGIAMMILGFLACVCLVAGGAVKRFQPLHASGSDPASKKDRLHVLIVSGRVVLALILVCCIGIQCMYGIERHKDAGLGVSENGLPMVTTDYLEAGADHRVLAVSAETRNIVNYAVMRTSRGDLIDSSPAQRVEVAFGRSDDANKAIAKDCAQLLSNADSDAVADLSELGFGGIYVVRSGEDKAQKEITDQLSSNISASDGTQNVVSTDAGTYYRLTIQDTAKQHIDRKGYRQAESSVWRQAWLWCMGIVLAAYCLVALPRMRRHGQEEA
;
A
#
# COMPACT_ATOMS: atom_id res chain seq x y z
N ARG A 1 -7.34 49.61 -18.33
CA ARG A 1 -8.58 50.35 -18.74
C ARG A 1 -9.83 49.47 -18.79
N SER A 2 -9.77 48.20 -19.20
CA SER A 2 -10.92 47.30 -19.22
C SER A 2 -11.44 46.85 -17.82
N LEU A 3 -10.53 46.79 -16.84
CA LEU A 3 -10.90 46.44 -15.45
C LEU A 3 -11.56 47.61 -14.72
N VAL A 4 -11.15 48.85 -14.97
CA VAL A 4 -11.75 50.06 -14.41
C VAL A 4 -13.17 50.27 -15.01
N ALA A 5 -13.33 50.02 -16.30
CA ALA A 5 -14.64 50.11 -16.95
C ALA A 5 -15.65 49.00 -16.46
N ARG A 6 -15.12 47.85 -16.07
CA ARG A 6 -15.95 46.81 -15.42
C ARG A 6 -16.31 47.14 -13.96
N GLN A 7 -15.40 47.75 -13.21
CA GLN A 7 -15.70 48.21 -11.86
C GLN A 7 -16.66 49.41 -11.85
N SER A 8 -16.56 50.33 -12.81
CA SER A 8 -17.50 51.42 -12.93
C SER A 8 -18.92 50.98 -13.34
N LYS A 9 -19.05 49.96 -14.20
CA LYS A 9 -20.34 49.35 -14.51
C LYS A 9 -20.95 48.61 -13.30
N VAL A 10 -20.13 47.93 -12.49
CA VAL A 10 -20.60 47.29 -11.26
C VAL A 10 -20.97 48.32 -10.20
N ALA A 11 -20.24 49.44 -10.09
CA ALA A 11 -20.56 50.53 -9.18
C ALA A 11 -21.84 51.30 -9.63
N ALA A 12 -22.01 51.53 -10.92
CA ALA A 12 -23.23 52.15 -11.48
C ALA A 12 -24.47 51.25 -11.29
N SER A 13 -24.31 49.92 -11.46
CA SER A 13 -25.42 48.99 -11.18
C SER A 13 -25.73 48.88 -9.67
N SER A 14 -24.72 49.06 -8.82
CA SER A 14 -24.91 49.06 -7.35
C SER A 14 -25.62 50.35 -6.89
N LEU A 15 -25.32 51.49 -7.50
CA LEU A 15 -26.04 52.75 -7.25
C LEU A 15 -27.50 52.69 -7.70
N HIS A 16 -27.78 52.08 -8.85
CA HIS A 16 -29.17 51.88 -9.30
C HIS A 16 -29.99 50.97 -8.36
N VAL A 17 -29.35 49.99 -7.72
CA VAL A 17 -29.96 49.11 -6.74
C VAL A 17 -30.24 49.82 -5.40
N LEU A 18 -29.42 50.80 -5.03
CA LEU A 18 -29.63 51.61 -3.82
C LEU A 18 -30.86 52.50 -3.87
N PHE A 19 -31.35 52.83 -5.08
CA PHE A 19 -32.54 53.65 -5.31
C PHE A 19 -33.75 52.83 -5.74
N ALA A 20 -33.63 51.50 -5.84
CA ALA A 20 -34.74 50.62 -6.17
C ALA A 20 -35.56 50.30 -4.90
N ASP A 21 -36.89 50.24 -5.04
CA ASP A 21 -37.80 49.88 -3.97
C ASP A 21 -37.45 48.48 -3.40
N SER A 22 -37.63 48.34 -2.12
CA SER A 22 -37.24 47.12 -1.37
C SER A 22 -37.83 45.81 -1.95
N GLN A 23 -39.00 45.90 -2.59
CA GLN A 23 -39.61 44.78 -3.31
C GLN A 23 -38.87 44.42 -4.61
N GLN A 24 -38.36 45.39 -5.34
CA GLN A 24 -37.55 45.14 -6.53
C GLN A 24 -36.20 44.56 -6.20
N ILE A 25 -35.58 44.95 -5.08
CA ILE A 25 -34.33 44.36 -4.60
C ILE A 25 -34.54 42.90 -4.22
N LYS A 26 -35.64 42.58 -3.52
CA LYS A 26 -35.99 41.22 -3.15
C LYS A 26 -36.24 40.34 -4.36
N GLN A 27 -37.02 40.83 -5.35
CA GLN A 27 -37.24 40.13 -6.62
C GLN A 27 -35.94 39.93 -7.43
N PHE A 28 -35.02 40.90 -7.37
CA PHE A 28 -33.73 40.78 -8.04
C PHE A 28 -32.83 39.73 -7.35
N HIS A 29 -32.82 39.67 -6.03
CA HIS A 29 -32.13 38.62 -5.29
C HIS A 29 -32.77 37.26 -5.51
N ASP A 30 -34.07 37.13 -5.45
CA ASP A 30 -34.80 35.89 -5.72
C ASP A 30 -34.60 35.39 -7.16
N ARG A 31 -34.61 36.29 -8.15
CA ARG A 31 -34.25 35.96 -9.54
C ARG A 31 -32.78 35.57 -9.70
N ARG A 32 -31.87 36.23 -8.99
CA ARG A 32 -30.44 35.90 -9.02
C ARG A 32 -30.18 34.55 -8.38
N ASP A 33 -30.84 34.25 -7.26
CA ASP A 33 -30.70 32.97 -6.56
C ASP A 33 -31.40 31.84 -7.33
N ALA A 34 -32.59 32.10 -7.94
CA ALA A 34 -33.22 31.18 -8.86
C ALA A 34 -32.37 30.96 -10.11
N PHE A 35 -31.76 32.00 -10.67
CA PHE A 35 -30.85 31.90 -11.81
C PHE A 35 -29.58 31.15 -11.45
N GLN A 36 -29.03 31.34 -10.25
CA GLN A 36 -27.88 30.57 -9.74
C GLN A 36 -28.25 29.12 -9.41
N SER A 37 -29.44 28.82 -8.95
CA SER A 37 -29.92 27.47 -8.67
C SER A 37 -30.30 26.71 -9.96
N GLN A 38 -30.79 27.38 -10.98
CA GLN A 38 -31.12 26.80 -12.30
C GLN A 38 -29.91 26.67 -13.24
N GLN A 39 -28.81 27.42 -12.99
CA GLN A 39 -27.65 27.47 -13.89
C GLN A 39 -26.95 26.12 -14.15
N GLY A 40 -27.25 25.07 -13.38
CA GLY A 40 -26.66 23.74 -13.63
C GLY A 40 -27.31 22.93 -14.76
N ARG A 41 -28.56 23.28 -15.18
CA ARG A 41 -29.31 22.45 -16.13
C ARG A 41 -29.84 23.17 -17.37
N VAL A 42 -30.04 24.47 -17.31
CA VAL A 42 -30.77 25.22 -18.36
C VAL A 42 -29.87 25.77 -19.47
N LEU A 43 -28.56 25.89 -19.25
CA LEU A 43 -27.64 26.52 -20.21
C LEU A 43 -27.00 25.58 -21.23
N LEU A 44 -27.22 24.28 -21.14
CA LEU A 44 -26.68 23.32 -22.10
C LEU A 44 -27.79 22.87 -23.07
N SER A 45 -27.57 23.09 -24.36
CA SER A 45 -28.44 22.57 -25.39
C SER A 45 -28.48 21.02 -25.37
N PRO A 46 -29.54 20.37 -25.90
CA PRO A 46 -29.61 18.92 -25.99
C PRO A 46 -28.38 18.29 -26.69
N LEU A 47 -27.88 18.98 -27.72
CA LEU A 47 -26.66 18.59 -28.46
C LEU A 47 -25.40 18.64 -27.61
N GLU A 48 -25.25 19.67 -26.79
CA GLU A 48 -24.11 19.80 -25.87
C GLU A 48 -24.13 18.74 -24.76
N ARG A 49 -25.33 18.41 -24.26
CA ARG A 49 -25.51 17.30 -23.29
C ARG A 49 -25.15 15.95 -23.91
N ALA A 50 -25.58 15.70 -25.16
CA ALA A 50 -25.23 14.49 -25.89
C ALA A 50 -23.70 14.38 -26.08
N HIS A 51 -23.04 15.49 -26.44
CA HIS A 51 -21.63 15.55 -26.66
C HIS A 51 -20.81 15.31 -25.35
N LEU A 52 -21.25 15.91 -24.24
CA LEU A 52 -20.64 15.64 -22.91
C LEU A 52 -20.83 14.18 -22.49
N ARG A 53 -21.98 13.59 -22.75
CA ARG A 53 -22.28 12.19 -22.47
C ARG A 53 -21.37 11.26 -23.29
N THR A 54 -21.23 11.52 -24.57
CA THR A 54 -20.34 10.76 -25.46
C THR A 54 -18.89 10.84 -24.98
N ARG A 55 -18.42 12.04 -24.63
CA ARG A 55 -17.08 12.23 -24.09
C ARG A 55 -16.87 11.49 -22.77
N THR A 56 -17.88 11.46 -21.90
CA THR A 56 -17.82 10.69 -20.64
C THR A 56 -17.73 9.19 -20.93
N ILE A 57 -18.47 8.68 -21.91
CA ILE A 57 -18.39 7.27 -22.33
C ILE A 57 -16.99 6.93 -22.85
N TYR A 58 -16.44 7.74 -23.75
CA TYR A 58 -15.06 7.53 -24.26
C TYR A 58 -14.01 7.55 -23.15
N ARG A 59 -14.17 8.43 -22.16
CA ARG A 59 -13.28 8.50 -21.00
C ARG A 59 -13.31 7.23 -20.18
N TRP A 60 -14.51 6.72 -19.88
CA TRP A 60 -14.65 5.47 -19.11
C TRP A 60 -14.22 4.26 -19.92
N SER A 61 -14.49 4.21 -21.23
CA SER A 61 -14.01 3.13 -22.08
C SER A 61 -12.47 3.08 -22.13
N ALA A 62 -11.81 4.24 -22.24
CA ALA A 62 -10.36 4.34 -22.18
C ALA A 62 -9.80 3.86 -20.82
N ALA A 63 -10.46 4.19 -19.70
CA ALA A 63 -10.07 3.72 -18.38
C ALA A 63 -10.23 2.20 -18.23
N VAL A 64 -11.31 1.63 -18.76
CA VAL A 64 -11.53 0.17 -18.75
C VAL A 64 -10.49 -0.55 -19.61
N VAL A 65 -10.22 -0.05 -20.82
CA VAL A 65 -9.18 -0.62 -21.69
C VAL A 65 -7.81 -0.57 -21.00
N MET A 66 -7.45 0.57 -20.39
CA MET A 66 -6.22 0.70 -19.61
C MET A 66 -6.13 -0.35 -18.50
N ALA A 67 -7.21 -0.52 -17.72
CA ALA A 67 -7.25 -1.50 -16.64
C ALA A 67 -7.10 -2.93 -17.17
N LEU A 68 -7.76 -3.28 -18.26
CA LEU A 68 -7.63 -4.59 -18.89
C LEU A 68 -6.22 -4.84 -19.43
N VAL A 69 -5.58 -3.84 -20.00
CA VAL A 69 -4.17 -3.94 -20.46
C VAL A 69 -3.24 -4.18 -19.27
N CYS A 70 -3.42 -3.46 -18.17
CA CYS A 70 -2.62 -3.68 -16.95
C CYS A 70 -2.82 -5.08 -16.37
N PHE A 71 -4.07 -5.55 -16.30
CA PHE A 71 -4.37 -6.90 -15.82
C PHE A 71 -3.73 -7.97 -16.72
N ALA A 72 -3.91 -7.84 -18.04
CA ALA A 72 -3.34 -8.78 -19.01
C ALA A 72 -1.80 -8.79 -18.96
N ALA A 73 -1.17 -7.62 -18.81
CA ALA A 73 0.29 -7.53 -18.71
C ALA A 73 0.83 -8.29 -17.49
N ILE A 74 0.24 -8.11 -16.31
CA ILE A 74 0.65 -8.82 -15.08
C ILE A 74 0.29 -10.32 -15.18
N ALA A 75 -0.87 -10.69 -15.70
CA ALA A 75 -1.26 -12.08 -15.86
C ALA A 75 -0.35 -12.84 -16.84
N VAL A 76 0.10 -12.18 -17.92
CA VAL A 76 1.05 -12.76 -18.89
C VAL A 76 2.45 -12.84 -18.28
N MET A 77 2.91 -11.78 -17.59
CA MET A 77 4.23 -11.73 -16.95
C MET A 77 4.39 -12.83 -15.91
N TYR A 78 3.36 -13.09 -15.12
CA TYR A 78 3.35 -14.11 -14.05
C TYR A 78 2.42 -15.28 -14.40
N TRP A 79 2.38 -15.68 -15.67
CA TRP A 79 1.49 -16.74 -16.17
C TRP A 79 1.60 -18.07 -15.41
N PRO A 80 2.80 -18.59 -15.07
CA PRO A 80 2.93 -19.81 -14.29
C PRO A 80 2.22 -19.70 -12.91
N VAL A 81 2.43 -18.58 -12.21
CA VAL A 81 1.81 -18.27 -10.93
C VAL A 81 0.30 -18.12 -11.08
N PHE A 82 -0.18 -17.40 -12.10
CA PHE A 82 -1.61 -17.23 -12.38
C PHE A 82 -2.31 -18.57 -12.61
N ARG A 83 -1.68 -19.47 -13.34
CA ARG A 83 -2.23 -20.82 -13.60
C ARG A 83 -2.26 -21.69 -12.35
N SER A 84 -1.22 -21.65 -11.53
CA SER A 84 -1.11 -22.50 -10.32
C SER A 84 -1.98 -22.03 -9.15
N ILE A 85 -2.50 -20.82 -9.14
CA ILE A 85 -3.46 -20.34 -8.14
C ILE A 85 -4.74 -21.21 -8.14
N PHE A 86 -5.16 -21.66 -9.31
CA PHE A 86 -6.36 -22.52 -9.43
C PHE A 86 -6.15 -23.92 -8.88
N SER A 87 -4.92 -24.34 -8.60
CA SER A 87 -4.62 -25.61 -7.91
C SER A 87 -4.71 -25.52 -6.38
N GLY A 88 -5.04 -24.33 -5.84
CA GLY A 88 -5.26 -24.12 -4.41
C GLY A 88 -3.99 -23.85 -3.59
N GLY A 89 -2.86 -23.55 -4.25
CA GLY A 89 -1.60 -23.21 -3.58
C GLY A 89 -1.60 -21.80 -2.97
N SER A 90 -0.65 -21.53 -2.06
CA SER A 90 -0.42 -20.22 -1.47
C SER A 90 0.73 -19.50 -2.15
N LEU A 91 0.57 -18.20 -2.42
CA LEU A 91 1.65 -17.35 -2.92
C LEU A 91 2.78 -17.25 -1.88
N TYR A 92 4.01 -17.32 -2.34
CA TYR A 92 5.21 -17.01 -1.57
C TYR A 92 6.25 -16.30 -2.44
N SER A 93 7.16 -15.59 -1.77
CA SER A 93 8.34 -14.99 -2.39
C SER A 93 9.44 -14.80 -1.34
N ASP A 94 10.56 -14.22 -1.73
CA ASP A 94 11.65 -13.90 -0.81
C ASP A 94 11.22 -13.00 0.37
N VAL A 95 10.18 -12.19 0.18
CA VAL A 95 9.68 -11.27 1.21
C VAL A 95 8.28 -11.61 1.72
N LEU A 96 7.53 -12.46 1.01
CA LEU A 96 6.18 -12.87 1.37
C LEU A 96 6.15 -14.31 1.85
N LEU A 97 5.81 -14.53 3.11
CA LEU A 97 5.56 -15.86 3.64
C LEU A 97 4.24 -16.43 3.08
N PRO A 98 4.20 -17.73 2.77
CA PRO A 98 2.95 -18.38 2.40
C PRO A 98 2.00 -18.47 3.61
N THR A 99 0.73 -18.77 3.37
CA THR A 99 -0.25 -19.04 4.43
C THR A 99 -1.20 -20.17 4.05
N GLY A 100 -1.48 -21.03 5.01
CA GLY A 100 -2.56 -22.00 4.96
C GLY A 100 -3.71 -21.67 5.92
N ALA A 101 -3.73 -20.44 6.45
CA ALA A 101 -4.68 -20.02 7.47
C ALA A 101 -6.12 -20.05 6.99
N SER A 102 -7.02 -20.49 7.85
CA SER A 102 -8.46 -20.32 7.69
C SER A 102 -8.87 -18.87 7.96
N PHE A 103 -10.05 -18.48 7.47
CA PHE A 103 -10.59 -17.14 7.73
C PHE A 103 -10.72 -16.83 9.23
N THR A 104 -11.09 -17.83 10.04
CA THR A 104 -11.20 -17.66 11.50
C THR A 104 -9.85 -17.39 12.16
N GLN A 105 -8.80 -18.10 11.76
CA GLN A 105 -7.44 -17.85 12.22
C GLN A 105 -6.96 -16.46 11.80
N LEU A 106 -7.25 -16.03 10.57
CA LEU A 106 -6.94 -14.68 10.10
C LEU A 106 -7.65 -13.60 10.93
N VAL A 107 -8.94 -13.77 11.24
CA VAL A 107 -9.68 -12.80 12.08
C VAL A 107 -9.08 -12.74 13.49
N GLN A 108 -8.72 -13.89 14.07
CA GLN A 108 -8.07 -13.93 15.37
C GLN A 108 -6.72 -13.19 15.35
N SER A 109 -5.84 -13.50 14.39
CA SER A 109 -4.53 -12.84 14.27
C SER A 109 -4.63 -11.35 13.95
N ALA A 110 -5.65 -10.93 13.16
CA ALA A 110 -5.88 -9.52 12.83
C ALA A 110 -6.43 -8.68 13.99
N THR A 111 -7.07 -9.32 14.98
CA THR A 111 -7.80 -8.59 16.04
C THR A 111 -7.29 -8.83 17.45
N THR A 112 -6.53 -9.89 17.68
CA THR A 112 -6.04 -10.22 19.03
C THR A 112 -4.62 -9.72 19.21
N PRO A 113 -4.29 -9.03 20.32
CA PRO A 113 -2.95 -8.54 20.61
C PRO A 113 -2.06 -9.69 21.16
N TRP A 114 -1.86 -10.70 20.34
CA TRP A 114 -1.03 -11.88 20.62
C TRP A 114 -0.46 -12.43 19.32
N VAL A 115 0.84 -12.58 19.27
CA VAL A 115 1.58 -13.10 18.11
C VAL A 115 2.22 -14.42 18.47
N PHE A 116 2.01 -15.44 17.65
CA PHE A 116 2.49 -16.80 17.91
C PHE A 116 3.83 -17.13 17.26
N GLY A 117 4.32 -16.32 16.35
CA GLY A 117 5.52 -16.60 15.56
C GLY A 117 6.82 -16.78 16.36
N SER A 118 6.77 -16.67 17.70
CA SER A 118 7.89 -16.98 18.58
C SER A 118 7.45 -17.94 19.70
N GLY A 119 7.89 -19.17 19.64
CA GLY A 119 7.71 -20.15 20.71
C GLY A 119 6.28 -20.31 21.22
N THR A 120 6.05 -19.92 22.46
CA THR A 120 4.73 -19.99 23.11
C THR A 120 3.80 -18.85 22.72
N GLY A 121 4.30 -17.83 22.02
CA GLY A 121 3.62 -16.60 21.67
C GLY A 121 3.87 -15.47 22.67
N ILE A 122 3.81 -14.25 22.18
CA ILE A 122 4.05 -13.04 22.97
C ILE A 122 2.90 -12.04 22.86
N PRO A 123 2.65 -11.22 23.89
CA PRO A 123 1.69 -10.14 23.84
C PRO A 123 2.23 -9.01 22.95
N ALA A 124 1.86 -9.00 21.69
CA ALA A 124 2.22 -8.00 20.70
C ALA A 124 0.99 -7.51 19.94
N PRO A 125 0.97 -6.27 19.44
CA PRO A 125 -0.16 -5.77 18.68
C PRO A 125 -0.30 -6.55 17.37
N PRO A 126 -1.55 -6.77 16.89
CA PRO A 126 -1.77 -7.43 15.61
C PRO A 126 -1.19 -6.58 14.47
N THR A 127 -0.65 -7.23 13.45
CA THR A 127 -0.14 -6.55 12.26
C THR A 127 -1.30 -5.88 11.50
N PRO A 128 -1.29 -4.53 11.33
CA PRO A 128 -2.46 -3.82 10.82
C PRO A 128 -2.88 -4.23 9.40
N TRP A 129 -1.94 -4.66 8.56
CA TRP A 129 -2.22 -5.09 7.19
C TRP A 129 -3.14 -6.32 7.13
N LEU A 130 -3.15 -7.16 8.17
CA LEU A 130 -4.07 -8.30 8.25
C LEU A 130 -5.55 -7.87 8.21
N LEU A 131 -5.89 -6.64 8.63
CA LEU A 131 -7.24 -6.08 8.45
C LEU A 131 -7.59 -5.91 6.96
N VAL A 132 -6.62 -5.54 6.13
CA VAL A 132 -6.81 -5.43 4.68
C VAL A 132 -7.01 -6.81 4.06
N LEU A 133 -6.19 -7.77 4.45
CA LEU A 133 -6.31 -9.16 4.01
C LEU A 133 -7.65 -9.77 4.45
N MET A 134 -8.10 -9.49 5.67
CA MET A 134 -9.41 -9.92 6.17
C MET A 134 -10.56 -9.37 5.30
N LEU A 135 -10.53 -8.08 4.94
CA LEU A 135 -11.52 -7.48 4.05
C LEU A 135 -11.45 -8.07 2.63
N ALA A 136 -10.25 -8.30 2.11
CA ALA A 136 -10.06 -8.97 0.81
C ALA A 136 -10.59 -10.41 0.84
N SER A 137 -10.38 -11.13 1.96
CA SER A 137 -10.88 -12.50 2.15
C SER A 137 -12.40 -12.57 2.20
N LEU A 138 -13.09 -11.53 2.67
CA LEU A 138 -14.55 -11.46 2.58
C LEU A 138 -15.03 -11.45 1.13
N VAL A 139 -14.31 -10.78 0.23
CA VAL A 139 -14.62 -10.74 -1.21
C VAL A 139 -14.43 -12.13 -1.85
N THR A 140 -13.43 -12.88 -1.39
CA THR A 140 -13.15 -14.25 -1.85
C THR A 140 -13.87 -15.33 -1.03
N LEU A 141 -14.98 -14.98 -0.36
CA LEU A 141 -15.82 -15.90 0.41
C LEU A 141 -15.07 -16.69 1.50
N GLY A 142 -14.09 -16.05 2.13
CA GLY A 142 -13.29 -16.61 3.22
C GLY A 142 -12.02 -17.35 2.79
N HIS A 143 -11.71 -17.42 1.50
CA HIS A 143 -10.49 -18.06 1.00
C HIS A 143 -9.30 -17.09 1.07
N VAL A 144 -8.46 -17.26 2.08
CA VAL A 144 -7.32 -16.35 2.35
C VAL A 144 -6.25 -16.42 1.24
N THR A 145 -5.94 -17.61 0.74
CA THR A 145 -4.98 -17.81 -0.36
C THR A 145 -5.46 -17.15 -1.66
N ALA A 146 -6.74 -17.27 -1.97
CA ALA A 146 -7.36 -16.59 -3.12
C ALA A 146 -7.38 -15.05 -2.94
N ALA A 147 -7.52 -14.57 -1.71
CA ALA A 147 -7.45 -13.14 -1.42
C ALA A 147 -6.05 -12.56 -1.69
N LEU A 148 -4.99 -13.26 -1.31
CA LEU A 148 -3.61 -12.87 -1.64
C LEU A 148 -3.40 -12.80 -3.16
N ALA A 149 -3.82 -13.83 -3.88
CA ALA A 149 -3.75 -13.86 -5.34
C ALA A 149 -4.56 -12.72 -5.97
N MET A 150 -5.77 -12.47 -5.47
CA MET A 150 -6.60 -11.36 -5.92
C MET A 150 -5.90 -10.02 -5.71
N ILE A 151 -5.28 -9.77 -4.55
CA ILE A 151 -4.54 -8.54 -4.28
C ILE A 151 -3.42 -8.38 -5.33
N LEU A 152 -2.62 -9.43 -5.59
CA LEU A 152 -1.51 -9.38 -6.54
C LEU A 152 -1.97 -8.99 -7.96
N PHE A 153 -2.94 -9.72 -8.52
CA PHE A 153 -3.34 -9.55 -9.92
C PHE A 153 -4.24 -8.33 -10.16
N VAL A 154 -5.04 -7.95 -9.16
CA VAL A 154 -5.96 -6.80 -9.27
C VAL A 154 -5.26 -5.48 -8.89
N ALA A 155 -4.11 -5.52 -8.22
CA ALA A 155 -3.38 -4.31 -7.85
C ALA A 155 -2.99 -3.44 -9.05
N ALA A 156 -2.51 -4.01 -10.15
CA ALA A 156 -2.10 -3.24 -11.33
C ALA A 156 -3.26 -2.46 -11.99
N PRO A 157 -4.39 -3.09 -12.34
CA PRO A 157 -5.52 -2.36 -12.89
C PRO A 157 -6.11 -1.34 -11.92
N LEU A 158 -6.20 -1.67 -10.62
CA LEU A 158 -6.73 -0.73 -9.63
C LEU A 158 -5.78 0.45 -9.38
N SER A 159 -4.47 0.23 -9.35
CA SER A 159 -3.48 1.31 -9.20
C SER A 159 -3.51 2.26 -10.40
N ALA A 160 -3.62 1.72 -11.62
CA ALA A 160 -3.77 2.53 -12.83
C ALA A 160 -5.05 3.38 -12.78
N LEU A 161 -6.19 2.79 -12.38
CA LEU A 161 -7.47 3.50 -12.23
C LEU A 161 -7.43 4.54 -11.11
N SER A 162 -6.79 4.24 -10.02
CA SER A 162 -6.61 5.11 -8.87
C SER A 162 -5.82 6.36 -9.25
N PHE A 163 -4.70 6.19 -9.94
CA PHE A 163 -3.91 7.33 -10.43
C PHE A 163 -4.63 8.08 -11.56
N TRP A 164 -5.33 7.38 -12.47
CA TRP A 164 -6.18 8.01 -13.48
C TRP A 164 -7.24 8.93 -12.86
N ALA A 165 -7.82 8.54 -11.72
CA ALA A 165 -8.74 9.37 -10.95
C ALA A 165 -8.04 10.60 -10.35
N LEU A 166 -6.80 10.44 -9.84
CA LEU A 166 -5.97 11.55 -9.34
C LEU A 166 -5.57 12.49 -10.47
N ALA A 167 -5.07 11.97 -11.59
CA ALA A 167 -4.74 12.76 -12.77
C ALA A 167 -5.96 13.56 -13.28
N GLY A 168 -7.16 12.98 -13.16
CA GLY A 168 -8.41 13.64 -13.47
C GLY A 168 -8.75 14.86 -12.63
N VAL A 169 -8.14 15.02 -11.47
CA VAL A 169 -8.21 16.22 -10.65
C VAL A 169 -7.39 17.36 -11.27
N PHE A 170 -6.25 17.03 -11.87
CA PHE A 170 -5.28 17.99 -12.36
C PHE A 170 -5.43 18.32 -13.85
N THR A 171 -5.85 17.36 -14.67
CA THR A 171 -5.92 17.50 -16.12
C THR A 171 -7.27 17.10 -16.68
N ARG A 172 -7.63 17.74 -17.81
CA ARG A 172 -8.81 17.38 -18.63
C ARG A 172 -8.44 16.49 -19.82
N SER A 173 -7.15 16.27 -20.07
CA SER A 173 -6.68 15.42 -21.16
C SER A 173 -6.85 13.95 -20.79
N ASP A 174 -7.62 13.21 -21.56
CA ASP A 174 -7.83 11.78 -21.34
C ASP A 174 -6.57 10.98 -21.62
N VAL A 175 -5.75 11.41 -22.59
CA VAL A 175 -4.45 10.80 -22.90
C VAL A 175 -3.48 10.90 -21.70
N VAL A 176 -3.36 12.10 -21.10
CA VAL A 176 -2.49 12.31 -19.94
C VAL A 176 -2.97 11.49 -18.73
N ARG A 177 -4.29 11.33 -18.56
CA ARG A 177 -4.84 10.49 -17.50
C ARG A 177 -4.46 9.02 -17.68
N VAL A 178 -4.61 8.49 -18.90
CA VAL A 178 -4.29 7.10 -19.22
C VAL A 178 -2.78 6.86 -19.09
N LEU A 179 -1.95 7.73 -19.69
CA LEU A 179 -0.50 7.61 -19.59
C LEU A 179 0.00 7.75 -18.15
N GLY A 180 -0.57 8.66 -17.38
CA GLY A 180 -0.25 8.80 -15.95
C GLY A 180 -0.63 7.55 -15.15
N GLY A 181 -1.78 6.94 -15.44
CA GLY A 181 -2.21 5.68 -14.81
C GLY A 181 -1.28 4.52 -15.14
N LEU A 182 -0.90 4.38 -16.40
CA LEU A 182 0.07 3.37 -16.85
C LEU A 182 1.45 3.59 -16.23
N LEU A 183 1.92 4.83 -16.20
CA LEU A 183 3.22 5.19 -15.63
C LEU A 183 3.27 4.90 -14.13
N TRP A 184 2.18 5.12 -13.40
CA TRP A 184 2.07 4.75 -12.00
C TRP A 184 2.06 3.23 -11.81
N ALA A 185 1.27 2.49 -12.58
CA ALA A 185 1.22 1.04 -12.50
C ALA A 185 2.57 0.39 -12.84
N SER A 186 3.27 0.89 -13.88
CA SER A 186 4.60 0.39 -14.27
C SER A 186 5.68 0.71 -13.23
N THR A 187 5.47 1.70 -12.37
CA THR A 187 6.36 1.96 -11.22
C THR A 187 6.47 0.73 -10.32
N GLY A 188 5.38 0.01 -10.05
CA GLY A 188 5.42 -1.23 -9.27
C GLY A 188 6.24 -2.35 -9.92
N ILE A 189 6.29 -2.39 -11.26
CA ILE A 189 7.15 -3.33 -11.99
C ILE A 189 8.62 -2.94 -11.80
N MET A 190 8.93 -1.65 -11.97
CA MET A 190 10.29 -1.13 -11.81
C MET A 190 10.88 -1.37 -10.41
N PHE A 191 10.05 -1.22 -9.37
CA PHE A 191 10.45 -1.47 -7.98
C PHE A 191 10.45 -2.96 -7.58
N GLY A 192 9.95 -3.84 -8.45
CA GLY A 192 9.83 -5.27 -8.18
C GLY A 192 8.71 -5.65 -7.21
N TRP A 193 7.77 -4.76 -6.90
CA TRP A 193 6.70 -5.05 -5.93
C TRP A 193 5.79 -6.19 -6.38
N TYR A 194 5.59 -6.37 -7.70
CA TYR A 194 4.86 -7.53 -8.24
C TYR A 194 5.70 -8.79 -8.19
N ALA A 195 6.98 -8.70 -8.56
CA ALA A 195 7.89 -9.83 -8.59
C ALA A 195 8.16 -10.43 -7.20
N GLN A 196 8.25 -9.56 -6.20
CA GLN A 196 8.41 -9.94 -4.80
C GLN A 196 7.08 -10.20 -4.07
N ALA A 197 5.93 -10.03 -4.75
CA ALA A 197 4.60 -10.06 -4.12
C ALA A 197 4.55 -9.20 -2.84
N ASN A 198 5.12 -7.99 -2.88
CA ASN A 198 5.09 -7.07 -1.75
C ASN A 198 3.67 -6.52 -1.55
N MET A 199 2.84 -7.27 -0.84
CA MET A 199 1.41 -7.00 -0.65
C MET A 199 1.12 -5.64 0.00
N PRO A 200 1.89 -5.18 1.03
CA PRO A 200 1.74 -3.86 1.59
C PRO A 200 1.93 -2.75 0.55
N MET A 201 3.01 -2.79 -0.21
CA MET A 201 3.30 -1.78 -1.23
C MET A 201 2.27 -1.80 -2.38
N LEU A 202 1.79 -2.97 -2.79
CA LEU A 202 0.70 -3.08 -3.76
C LEU A 202 -0.59 -2.44 -3.23
N THR A 203 -0.88 -2.61 -1.94
CA THR A 203 -2.01 -1.94 -1.28
C THR A 203 -1.84 -0.41 -1.30
N VAL A 204 -0.65 0.10 -0.98
CA VAL A 204 -0.33 1.54 -1.05
C VAL A 204 -0.51 2.06 -2.48
N MET A 205 -0.02 1.34 -3.50
CA MET A 205 -0.19 1.72 -4.91
C MET A 205 -1.65 1.91 -5.31
N VAL A 206 -2.52 1.04 -4.83
CA VAL A 206 -3.95 1.10 -5.15
C VAL A 206 -4.63 2.28 -4.46
N PHE A 207 -4.43 2.44 -3.16
CA PHE A 207 -5.27 3.34 -2.36
C PHE A 207 -4.70 4.75 -2.21
N LEU A 208 -3.38 4.94 -2.25
CA LEU A 208 -2.75 6.23 -2.03
C LEU A 208 -3.16 7.30 -3.07
N PRO A 209 -3.13 7.04 -4.40
CA PRO A 209 -3.57 8.03 -5.39
C PRO A 209 -5.06 8.32 -5.28
N ALA A 210 -5.90 7.30 -5.05
CA ALA A 210 -7.33 7.47 -4.86
C ALA A 210 -7.64 8.37 -3.65
N ALA A 211 -6.96 8.12 -2.52
CA ALA A 211 -7.10 8.93 -1.32
C ALA A 211 -6.80 10.41 -1.59
N PHE A 212 -5.68 10.73 -2.24
CA PHE A 212 -5.35 12.12 -2.61
C PHE A 212 -6.34 12.70 -3.62
N ALA A 213 -6.84 11.92 -4.60
CA ALA A 213 -7.87 12.39 -5.52
C ALA A 213 -9.12 12.87 -4.77
N PHE A 214 -9.55 12.13 -3.75
CA PHE A 214 -10.68 12.52 -2.92
C PHE A 214 -10.35 13.66 -1.94
N VAL A 215 -9.11 13.78 -1.45
CA VAL A 215 -8.66 14.95 -0.66
C VAL A 215 -8.85 16.24 -1.46
N PHE A 216 -8.36 16.28 -2.71
CA PHE A 216 -8.51 17.46 -3.57
C PHE A 216 -9.98 17.77 -3.89
N ARG A 217 -10.81 16.74 -4.08
CA ARG A 217 -12.26 16.93 -4.25
C ARG A 217 -12.92 17.43 -2.98
N ALA A 218 -12.49 16.98 -1.81
CA ALA A 218 -13.02 17.43 -0.51
C ALA A 218 -12.83 18.93 -0.32
N VAL A 219 -11.64 19.44 -0.65
CA VAL A 219 -11.32 20.87 -0.50
C VAL A 219 -11.75 21.72 -1.70
N GLY A 220 -12.31 21.12 -2.75
CA GLY A 220 -12.80 21.83 -3.95
C GLY A 220 -11.67 22.32 -4.86
N MET A 221 -10.53 21.65 -4.85
CA MET A 221 -9.37 21.95 -5.72
C MET A 221 -9.26 20.95 -6.86
N TYR A 222 -10.28 20.91 -7.72
CA TYR A 222 -10.34 19.99 -8.86
C TYR A 222 -10.87 20.70 -10.11
N HIS A 223 -10.53 20.18 -11.29
CA HIS A 223 -11.03 20.69 -12.55
C HIS A 223 -12.39 20.08 -12.88
N THR A 224 -13.40 20.92 -13.17
CA THR A 224 -14.69 20.49 -13.67
C THR A 224 -14.81 20.81 -15.16
N GLU A 225 -15.52 19.97 -15.90
CA GLU A 225 -15.91 20.28 -17.30
C GLU A 225 -17.15 21.16 -17.35
N ASP A 226 -18.03 20.98 -16.37
CA ASP A 226 -19.22 21.81 -16.22
C ASP A 226 -18.85 23.28 -15.93
N PRO A 227 -19.68 24.23 -16.36
CA PRO A 227 -19.52 25.64 -16.06
C PRO A 227 -19.57 25.96 -14.55
N LEU A 228 -19.95 25.01 -13.72
CA LEU A 228 -20.04 25.15 -12.27
C LEU A 228 -18.66 25.25 -11.61
N LYS A 229 -18.55 26.11 -10.60
CA LYS A 229 -17.34 26.19 -9.78
C LYS A 229 -17.18 24.93 -8.94
N PRO A 230 -15.94 24.41 -8.73
CA PRO A 230 -15.69 23.30 -7.86
C PRO A 230 -16.24 23.58 -6.45
N ARG A 231 -16.97 22.60 -5.89
CA ARG A 231 -17.54 22.70 -4.54
C ARG A 231 -16.80 21.77 -3.58
N THR A 232 -16.66 22.20 -2.33
CA THR A 232 -16.14 21.34 -1.26
C THR A 232 -17.15 20.24 -0.93
N SER A 233 -16.70 19.01 -0.68
CA SER A 233 -17.56 17.85 -0.43
C SER A 233 -17.13 17.09 0.81
N VAL A 234 -18.03 16.98 1.80
CA VAL A 234 -17.83 16.16 3.01
C VAL A 234 -17.77 14.67 2.66
N GLN A 235 -18.60 14.27 1.70
CA GLN A 235 -18.60 12.90 1.17
C GLN A 235 -17.23 12.53 0.61
N ALA A 236 -16.62 13.40 -0.19
CA ALA A 236 -15.27 13.16 -0.71
C ALA A 236 -14.22 13.08 0.43
N ALA A 237 -14.37 13.88 1.50
CA ALA A 237 -13.48 13.78 2.67
C ALA A 237 -13.63 12.42 3.38
N ALA A 238 -14.86 11.93 3.53
CA ALA A 238 -15.11 10.61 4.13
C ALA A 238 -14.51 9.47 3.27
N ILE A 239 -14.69 9.52 1.95
CA ILE A 239 -14.09 8.52 1.05
C ILE A 239 -12.56 8.60 1.09
N ALA A 240 -11.97 9.80 1.13
CA ALA A 240 -10.53 9.97 1.31
C ALA A 240 -10.03 9.29 2.60
N ALA A 241 -10.74 9.53 3.71
CA ALA A 241 -10.42 8.94 5.01
C ALA A 241 -10.48 7.41 4.98
N LEU A 242 -11.52 6.83 4.35
CA LEU A 242 -11.65 5.38 4.17
C LEU A 242 -10.53 4.82 3.28
N CYS A 243 -10.11 5.54 2.23
CA CYS A 243 -8.98 5.12 1.38
C CYS A 243 -7.63 5.19 2.10
N PHE A 244 -7.45 6.05 3.10
CA PHE A 244 -6.21 6.09 3.88
C PHE A 244 -6.09 4.96 4.90
N ILE A 245 -7.18 4.29 5.29
CA ILE A 245 -7.11 3.13 6.21
C ILE A 245 -6.20 2.04 5.65
N PRO A 246 -6.44 1.47 4.45
CA PRO A 246 -5.58 0.43 3.90
C PRO A 246 -4.15 0.92 3.62
N VAL A 247 -3.94 2.20 3.29
CA VAL A 247 -2.59 2.77 3.10
C VAL A 247 -1.78 2.73 4.39
N VAL A 248 -2.36 3.22 5.49
CA VAL A 248 -1.68 3.27 6.79
C VAL A 248 -1.62 1.88 7.46
N ALA A 249 -2.63 1.03 7.22
CA ALA A 249 -2.60 -0.35 7.69
C ALA A 249 -1.50 -1.18 7.00
N ALA A 250 -1.25 -0.92 5.72
CA ALA A 250 -0.16 -1.54 4.96
C ALA A 250 1.21 -1.05 5.45
N GLU A 251 1.35 0.25 5.59
CA GLU A 251 2.60 0.92 5.93
C GLU A 251 2.35 1.97 7.04
N PRO A 252 2.44 1.57 8.32
CA PRO A 252 2.12 2.46 9.45
C PRO A 252 2.95 3.75 9.48
N GLN A 253 4.19 3.72 8.98
CA GLN A 253 5.07 4.87 8.87
C GLN A 253 4.48 6.01 8.03
N LEU A 254 3.63 5.71 7.03
CA LEU A 254 2.96 6.72 6.21
C LEU A 254 2.03 7.62 7.02
N LEU A 255 1.51 7.17 8.15
CA LEU A 255 0.65 8.00 9.00
C LEU A 255 1.36 9.30 9.42
N PHE A 256 2.64 9.21 9.79
CA PHE A 256 3.44 10.39 10.20
C PHE A 256 3.58 11.38 9.04
N ALA A 257 3.97 10.89 7.87
CA ALA A 257 4.10 11.73 6.68
C ALA A 257 2.76 12.37 6.29
N LEU A 258 1.65 11.64 6.37
CA LEU A 258 0.31 12.14 6.07
C LEU A 258 -0.16 13.20 7.06
N ILE A 259 0.11 13.03 8.36
CA ILE A 259 -0.20 14.05 9.36
C ILE A 259 0.54 15.35 9.04
N VAL A 260 1.84 15.28 8.75
CA VAL A 260 2.64 16.46 8.38
C VAL A 260 2.10 17.09 7.10
N VAL A 261 1.79 16.30 6.08
CA VAL A 261 1.19 16.78 4.82
C VAL A 261 -0.12 17.52 5.06
N PHE A 262 -1.03 16.95 5.87
CA PHE A 262 -2.32 17.61 6.15
C PHE A 262 -2.16 18.86 6.99
N LEU A 263 -1.24 18.89 7.94
CA LEU A 263 -0.91 20.11 8.69
C LEU A 263 -0.38 21.20 7.75
N MET A 264 0.51 20.85 6.82
CA MET A 264 0.99 21.80 5.79
C MET A 264 -0.14 22.24 4.85
N PHE A 265 -1.03 21.33 4.47
CA PHE A 265 -2.21 21.67 3.64
C PHE A 265 -3.13 22.69 4.32
N LEU A 266 -3.23 22.68 5.65
CA LEU A 266 -4.00 23.70 6.40
C LEU A 266 -3.49 25.13 6.16
N LEU A 267 -2.20 25.30 5.86
CA LEU A 267 -1.60 26.61 5.56
C LEU A 267 -2.02 27.12 4.17
N PHE A 268 -2.17 26.22 3.20
CA PHE A 268 -2.46 26.58 1.80
C PHE A 268 -3.96 26.56 1.47
N VAL A 269 -4.77 25.78 2.18
CA VAL A 269 -6.21 25.66 1.96
C VAL A 269 -6.96 26.70 2.81
N ARG A 270 -7.71 27.58 2.15
CA ARG A 270 -8.42 28.68 2.84
C ARG A 270 -9.84 28.33 3.28
N ARG A 271 -10.50 27.36 2.62
CA ARG A 271 -11.91 27.01 2.86
C ARG A 271 -12.03 25.63 3.50
N LYS A 272 -12.89 25.51 4.53
CA LYS A 272 -13.26 24.26 5.22
C LYS A 272 -12.03 23.42 5.68
N ARG A 273 -11.04 24.07 6.26
CA ARG A 273 -9.79 23.46 6.74
C ARG A 273 -10.01 22.29 7.69
N ALA A 274 -11.06 22.36 8.53
CA ALA A 274 -11.38 21.30 9.50
C ALA A 274 -11.59 19.91 8.85
N MET A 275 -11.99 19.84 7.58
CA MET A 275 -12.13 18.56 6.88
C MET A 275 -10.80 17.81 6.75
N LEU A 276 -9.68 18.52 6.60
CA LEU A 276 -8.35 17.92 6.48
C LEU A 276 -7.91 17.23 7.78
N LEU A 277 -8.34 17.74 8.93
CA LEU A 277 -8.02 17.14 10.24
C LEU A 277 -8.80 15.84 10.49
N LEU A 278 -9.98 15.71 9.90
CA LEU A 278 -10.81 14.50 10.06
C LEU A 278 -10.36 13.35 9.16
N ILE A 279 -9.59 13.62 8.09
CA ILE A 279 -9.18 12.59 7.13
C ILE A 279 -8.26 11.52 7.74
N PRO A 280 -7.20 11.84 8.54
CA PRO A 280 -6.31 10.82 9.07
C PRO A 280 -6.90 10.03 10.26
N VAL A 281 -8.03 10.47 10.83
CA VAL A 281 -8.60 9.89 12.07
C VAL A 281 -8.92 8.39 11.93
N PRO A 282 -9.67 7.91 10.92
CA PRO A 282 -9.97 6.48 10.82
C PRO A 282 -8.73 5.61 10.63
N ALA A 283 -7.74 6.11 9.87
CA ALA A 283 -6.49 5.42 9.68
C ALA A 283 -5.69 5.30 10.99
N ALA A 284 -5.66 6.37 11.81
CA ALA A 284 -5.03 6.33 13.14
C ALA A 284 -5.73 5.32 14.07
N PHE A 285 -7.07 5.19 14.01
CA PHE A 285 -7.81 4.17 14.78
C PHE A 285 -7.47 2.75 14.32
N ALA A 286 -7.28 2.53 13.02
CA ALA A 286 -6.91 1.21 12.50
C ALA A 286 -5.56 0.72 13.04
N VAL A 287 -4.58 1.61 13.17
CA VAL A 287 -3.25 1.29 13.71
C VAL A 287 -3.10 1.63 15.20
N ALA A 288 -4.18 1.96 15.89
CA ALA A 288 -4.13 2.35 17.30
C ALA A 288 -3.44 1.33 18.23
N PRO A 289 -3.66 0.01 18.12
CA PRO A 289 -2.94 -0.97 18.93
C PRO A 289 -1.42 -0.86 18.77
N THR A 290 -0.94 -0.72 17.53
CA THR A 290 0.49 -0.58 17.20
C THR A 290 1.05 0.75 17.74
N LEU A 291 0.29 1.85 17.62
CA LEU A 291 0.69 3.15 18.15
C LEU A 291 0.76 3.15 19.68
N VAL A 292 -0.22 2.56 20.34
CA VAL A 292 -0.24 2.45 21.81
C VAL A 292 0.93 1.62 22.31
N ASN A 293 1.23 0.49 21.65
CA ASN A 293 2.37 -0.34 21.99
C ASN A 293 3.70 0.40 21.78
N ALA A 294 3.83 1.13 20.68
CA ALA A 294 5.02 1.92 20.35
C ALA A 294 5.29 3.02 21.41
N VAL A 295 4.24 3.68 21.91
CA VAL A 295 4.36 4.73 22.93
C VAL A 295 4.59 4.12 24.32
N ARG A 296 3.84 3.07 24.65
CA ARG A 296 3.91 2.44 25.99
C ARG A 296 5.28 1.84 26.28
N TYR A 297 5.93 1.27 25.28
CA TYR A 297 7.22 0.62 25.38
C TYR A 297 8.29 1.33 24.54
N ALA A 298 8.23 2.67 24.52
CA ALA A 298 9.17 3.49 23.76
C ALA A 298 10.61 3.38 24.30
N ASP A 299 10.75 3.18 25.59
CA ASP A 299 12.02 2.92 26.30
C ASP A 299 12.70 1.62 25.84
N LEU A 300 11.92 0.61 25.46
CA LEU A 300 12.39 -0.65 24.89
C LEU A 300 12.61 -0.58 23.37
N GLY A 301 12.43 0.58 22.75
CA GLY A 301 12.60 0.77 21.32
C GLY A 301 11.44 0.26 20.45
N MET A 302 10.29 -0.08 21.04
CA MET A 302 9.13 -0.62 20.30
C MET A 302 8.52 0.35 19.27
N TRP A 303 8.86 1.64 19.31
CA TRP A 303 8.47 2.61 18.27
C TRP A 303 9.02 2.25 16.87
N ARG A 304 10.09 1.44 16.82
CA ARG A 304 10.70 0.95 15.56
C ARG A 304 9.76 0.07 14.75
N GLN A 305 8.81 -0.63 15.41
CA GLN A 305 7.80 -1.45 14.73
C GLN A 305 6.94 -0.67 13.71
N LEU A 306 6.83 0.66 13.89
CA LEU A 306 6.08 1.52 12.98
C LEU A 306 6.75 1.69 11.60
N PHE A 307 8.03 1.33 11.49
CA PHE A 307 8.82 1.35 10.25
C PHE A 307 8.95 -0.02 9.60
N GLY A 308 8.35 -1.05 10.18
CA GLY A 308 8.25 -2.39 9.62
C GLY A 308 6.84 -2.71 9.14
N ASP A 309 6.75 -3.70 8.28
CA ASP A 309 5.51 -4.24 7.73
C ASP A 309 5.42 -5.76 7.93
N ILE A 310 4.45 -6.42 7.31
CA ILE A 310 4.28 -7.87 7.39
C ILE A 310 5.32 -8.65 6.59
N THR A 311 5.99 -8.02 5.64
CA THR A 311 6.99 -8.69 4.79
C THR A 311 8.24 -9.06 5.59
N VAL A 312 8.93 -10.10 5.15
CA VAL A 312 10.22 -10.46 5.72
C VAL A 312 11.25 -9.40 5.32
N PRO A 313 11.86 -8.70 6.28
CA PRO A 313 12.88 -7.71 5.94
C PRO A 313 14.13 -8.44 5.43
N THR A 314 14.60 -8.01 4.26
CA THR A 314 15.84 -8.53 3.67
C THR A 314 16.98 -7.60 4.02
N SER A 315 18.09 -8.17 4.51
CA SER A 315 19.32 -7.42 4.74
C SER A 315 19.88 -6.95 3.39
N SER A 316 20.10 -5.64 3.25
CA SER A 316 20.99 -5.18 2.19
C SER A 316 22.42 -5.36 2.70
N ALA A 317 23.13 -6.33 2.19
CA ALA A 317 24.54 -6.53 2.46
C ALA A 317 25.33 -5.20 2.39
N ASN A 318 26.11 -4.90 3.39
CA ASN A 318 27.03 -3.76 3.49
C ASN A 318 26.44 -2.42 3.97
N GLY A 319 26.42 -2.21 5.23
CA GLY A 319 26.54 -0.90 5.82
C GLY A 319 25.56 -0.56 6.93
N SER A 320 26.07 0.18 7.89
CA SER A 320 25.27 0.78 8.96
C SER A 320 24.13 1.64 8.38
N PRO A 321 22.88 1.42 8.77
CA PRO A 321 21.75 2.24 8.29
C PRO A 321 21.90 3.71 8.64
N ALA A 322 22.74 4.06 9.60
CA ALA A 322 22.93 5.43 10.12
C ALA A 322 23.57 6.42 9.14
N SER A 323 24.21 5.96 8.06
CA SER A 323 25.01 6.82 7.15
C SER A 323 24.38 7.04 5.77
N LEU A 324 23.21 6.46 5.49
CA LEU A 324 22.59 6.56 4.15
C LEU A 324 22.10 7.96 3.83
N SER A 325 22.55 8.48 2.68
CA SER A 325 21.93 9.65 2.06
C SER A 325 20.55 9.31 1.46
N LEU A 326 19.72 10.32 1.17
CA LEU A 326 18.44 10.10 0.49
C LEU A 326 18.62 9.36 -0.85
N LEU A 327 19.67 9.72 -1.59
CA LEU A 327 19.98 9.10 -2.88
C LEU A 327 20.35 7.63 -2.72
N GLU A 328 21.20 7.29 -1.75
CA GLU A 328 21.56 5.91 -1.45
C GLU A 328 20.36 5.08 -0.95
N ALA A 329 19.50 5.69 -0.14
CA ALA A 329 18.25 5.05 0.28
C ALA A 329 17.35 4.74 -0.94
N ALA A 330 17.22 5.70 -1.87
CA ALA A 330 16.49 5.49 -3.12
C ALA A 330 17.15 4.43 -4.00
N GLN A 331 18.46 4.44 -4.15
CA GLN A 331 19.22 3.44 -4.91
C GLN A 331 19.01 2.02 -4.34
N ARG A 332 19.09 1.87 -3.03
CA ARG A 332 18.88 0.57 -2.37
C ARG A 332 17.44 0.10 -2.52
N ALA A 333 16.46 0.97 -2.28
CA ALA A 333 15.05 0.63 -2.40
C ALA A 333 14.67 0.19 -3.84
N LEU A 334 15.35 0.73 -4.83
CA LEU A 334 15.14 0.43 -6.25
C LEU A 334 16.01 -0.70 -6.78
N GLY A 335 17.02 -1.13 -6.03
CA GLY A 335 18.10 -1.95 -6.57
C GLY A 335 18.89 -1.24 -7.69
N TRP A 336 18.81 0.07 -7.75
CA TRP A 336 19.41 0.92 -8.78
C TRP A 336 20.75 1.48 -8.31
N ARG A 337 21.75 1.49 -9.20
CA ARG A 337 23.08 2.03 -8.92
C ARG A 337 23.37 3.25 -9.81
N MET A 338 23.33 4.44 -9.21
CA MET A 338 23.72 5.67 -9.91
C MET A 338 25.22 5.64 -10.22
N GLY A 339 25.58 5.98 -11.48
CA GLY A 339 26.97 5.98 -11.90
C GLY A 339 27.50 4.62 -12.37
N SER A 340 26.65 3.58 -12.43
CA SER A 340 27.02 2.32 -13.07
C SER A 340 27.16 2.51 -14.60
N THR A 341 27.96 1.68 -15.23
CA THR A 341 28.08 1.64 -16.71
C THR A 341 26.97 0.81 -17.36
N ASP A 342 26.08 0.22 -16.56
CA ASP A 342 24.96 -0.56 -17.03
C ASP A 342 23.92 0.35 -17.71
N TYR A 343 23.53 -0.01 -18.94
CA TYR A 343 22.55 0.77 -19.72
C TYR A 343 21.17 0.86 -19.03
N ALA A 344 20.78 -0.16 -18.27
CA ALA A 344 19.53 -0.15 -17.53
C ALA A 344 19.56 0.90 -16.41
N ASP A 345 20.62 0.97 -15.64
CA ASP A 345 20.80 1.97 -14.57
C ASP A 345 20.91 3.40 -15.15
N LEU A 346 21.59 3.56 -16.29
CA LEU A 346 21.64 4.83 -17.00
C LEU A 346 20.24 5.28 -17.46
N ALA A 347 19.46 4.36 -18.05
CA ALA A 347 18.09 4.66 -18.49
C ALA A 347 17.19 5.08 -17.34
N VAL A 348 17.30 4.43 -16.18
CA VAL A 348 16.57 4.82 -14.95
C VAL A 348 17.02 6.20 -14.44
N THR A 349 18.32 6.50 -14.50
CA THR A 349 18.84 7.82 -14.13
C THR A 349 18.25 8.93 -15.01
N VAL A 350 18.22 8.71 -16.34
CA VAL A 350 17.61 9.64 -17.30
C VAL A 350 16.10 9.79 -17.03
N LEU A 351 15.41 8.71 -16.76
CA LEU A 351 13.98 8.70 -16.42
C LEU A 351 13.68 9.59 -15.22
N PHE A 352 14.40 9.40 -14.10
CA PHE A 352 14.24 10.25 -12.91
C PHE A 352 14.62 11.70 -13.16
N GLY A 353 15.65 11.93 -13.96
CA GLY A 353 16.05 13.28 -14.38
C GLY A 353 14.93 14.00 -15.14
N VAL A 354 14.33 13.34 -16.12
CA VAL A 354 13.21 13.89 -16.92
C VAL A 354 11.98 14.15 -16.06
N ILE A 355 11.58 13.18 -15.22
CA ILE A 355 10.42 13.33 -14.33
C ILE A 355 10.65 14.49 -13.35
N THR A 356 11.85 14.60 -12.77
CA THR A 356 12.21 15.68 -11.84
C THR A 356 12.20 17.04 -12.52
N LEU A 357 12.76 17.17 -13.71
CA LEU A 357 12.75 18.42 -14.48
C LEU A 357 11.32 18.87 -14.83
N LEU A 358 10.47 17.94 -15.25
CA LEU A 358 9.06 18.23 -15.52
C LEU A 358 8.31 18.64 -14.24
N ALA A 359 8.60 17.99 -13.11
CA ALA A 359 8.02 18.37 -11.83
C ALA A 359 8.47 19.77 -11.39
N LEU A 360 9.76 20.12 -11.55
CA LEU A 360 10.26 21.46 -11.29
C LEU A 360 9.60 22.50 -12.20
N ALA A 361 9.39 22.19 -13.47
CA ALA A 361 8.68 23.06 -14.40
C ALA A 361 7.27 23.41 -13.91
N SER A 362 6.62 22.53 -13.13
CA SER A 362 5.29 22.81 -12.55
C SER A 362 5.27 24.00 -11.60
N LEU A 363 6.39 24.35 -10.97
CA LEU A 363 6.51 25.48 -10.05
C LEU A 363 6.52 26.84 -10.76
N VAL A 364 6.87 26.86 -12.05
CA VAL A 364 6.93 28.07 -12.86
C VAL A 364 5.55 28.39 -13.48
N LEU A 365 4.64 27.43 -13.54
CA LEU A 365 3.33 27.59 -14.19
C LEU A 365 2.34 28.38 -13.31
N PRO A 366 1.95 29.62 -13.68
CA PRO A 366 1.18 30.50 -12.81
C PRO A 366 -0.24 30.03 -12.51
N PHE A 367 -0.81 29.19 -13.40
CA PHE A 367 -2.19 28.69 -13.25
C PHE A 367 -2.31 27.47 -12.31
N ALA A 368 -1.21 26.79 -12.00
CA ALA A 368 -1.18 25.58 -11.20
C ALA A 368 -0.45 25.72 -9.86
N LEU A 369 0.05 26.92 -9.52
CA LEU A 369 0.96 27.16 -8.39
C LEU A 369 0.48 26.58 -7.05
N ARG A 370 -0.81 26.68 -6.73
CA ARG A 370 -1.32 26.17 -5.44
C ARG A 370 -1.28 24.64 -5.39
N THR A 371 -1.75 23.98 -6.42
CA THR A 371 -1.80 22.55 -6.52
C THR A 371 -0.39 21.96 -6.62
N SER A 372 0.48 22.62 -7.40
CA SER A 372 1.89 22.25 -7.50
C SER A 372 2.59 22.33 -6.14
N ARG A 373 2.42 23.41 -5.38
CA ARG A 373 3.00 23.55 -4.03
C ARG A 373 2.52 22.46 -3.07
N LEU A 374 1.23 22.08 -3.14
CA LEU A 374 0.71 20.99 -2.32
C LEU A 374 1.35 19.65 -2.71
N MET A 375 1.55 19.38 -4.01
CA MET A 375 2.25 18.18 -4.45
C MET A 375 3.72 18.18 -4.05
N TRP A 376 4.39 19.34 -4.06
CA TRP A 376 5.76 19.46 -3.57
C TRP A 376 5.87 19.20 -2.07
N VAL A 377 4.87 19.55 -1.27
CA VAL A 377 4.82 19.14 0.15
C VAL A 377 4.77 17.60 0.26
N VAL A 378 3.96 16.93 -0.59
CA VAL A 378 3.91 15.45 -0.61
C VAL A 378 5.27 14.86 -0.99
N ILE A 379 5.96 15.43 -2.01
CA ILE A 379 7.29 15.00 -2.44
C ILE A 379 8.30 15.12 -1.29
N VAL A 380 8.36 16.28 -0.64
CA VAL A 380 9.33 16.54 0.44
C VAL A 380 9.05 15.64 1.66
N CYS A 381 7.78 15.50 2.05
CA CYS A 381 7.41 14.62 3.18
C CYS A 381 7.70 13.14 2.87
N GLY A 382 7.45 12.70 1.62
CA GLY A 382 7.79 11.34 1.18
C GLY A 382 9.30 11.10 1.21
N GLY A 383 10.09 12.02 0.67
CA GLY A 383 11.55 11.96 0.70
C GLY A 383 12.12 11.96 2.13
N ALA A 384 11.59 12.83 3.00
CA ALA A 384 11.99 12.86 4.41
C ALA A 384 11.66 11.54 5.13
N LEU A 385 10.46 10.98 4.87
CA LEU A 385 10.09 9.68 5.43
C LEU A 385 11.03 8.56 4.96
N ALA A 386 11.33 8.49 3.66
CA ALA A 386 12.26 7.51 3.11
C ALA A 386 13.65 7.59 3.78
N LEU A 387 14.13 8.82 3.98
CA LEU A 387 15.41 9.08 4.64
C LEU A 387 15.41 8.65 6.12
N VAL A 388 14.31 8.89 6.84
CA VAL A 388 14.17 8.48 8.24
C VAL A 388 14.06 6.96 8.34
N SER A 389 13.19 6.35 7.55
CA SER A 389 12.96 4.89 7.57
C SER A 389 14.24 4.10 7.32
N SER A 390 15.06 4.52 6.36
CA SER A 390 16.33 3.85 6.02
C SER A 390 17.38 3.91 7.14
N ARG A 391 17.17 4.71 8.18
CA ARG A 391 18.06 4.85 9.33
C ARG A 391 17.56 4.17 10.60
N VAL A 392 16.31 3.69 10.59
CA VAL A 392 15.72 3.01 11.74
C VAL A 392 15.99 1.52 11.62
N ALA A 393 16.74 0.96 12.56
CA ALA A 393 16.94 -0.48 12.65
C ALA A 393 15.66 -1.17 13.14
N ILE A 394 15.17 -2.20 12.43
CA ILE A 394 13.96 -2.95 12.77
C ILE A 394 14.29 -4.30 13.36
N THR A 395 15.30 -4.98 12.80
CA THR A 395 15.73 -6.31 13.24
C THR A 395 17.22 -6.48 13.04
N VAL A 396 17.74 -7.59 13.53
CA VAL A 396 19.14 -8.01 13.33
C VAL A 396 19.08 -9.37 12.65
N ASP A 397 19.79 -9.50 11.54
CA ASP A 397 19.93 -10.72 10.77
C ASP A 397 21.39 -11.22 10.89
N ALA A 398 21.70 -12.41 10.33
CA ALA A 398 23.05 -12.96 10.28
C ALA A 398 24.07 -12.00 9.63
N ASP A 399 23.65 -11.24 8.65
CA ASP A 399 24.44 -10.24 7.92
C ASP A 399 24.55 -8.87 8.63
N GLY A 400 23.84 -8.69 9.74
CA GLY A 400 23.87 -7.46 10.54
C GLY A 400 22.51 -6.80 10.76
N VAL A 401 22.55 -5.47 10.94
CA VAL A 401 21.35 -4.70 11.26
C VAL A 401 20.52 -4.40 10.00
N VAL A 402 19.24 -4.77 10.03
CA VAL A 402 18.27 -4.51 8.97
C VAL A 402 17.49 -3.24 9.25
N ALA A 403 17.53 -2.30 8.30
CA ALA A 403 16.81 -1.04 8.39
C ALA A 403 15.37 -1.15 7.89
N GLY A 404 14.55 -0.16 8.29
CA GLY A 404 13.19 0.01 7.78
C GLY A 404 13.14 0.31 6.29
N SER A 405 12.04 -0.06 5.66
CA SER A 405 11.84 0.15 4.22
C SER A 405 11.69 1.63 3.87
N ALA A 406 12.51 2.11 2.95
CA ALA A 406 12.36 3.44 2.35
C ALA A 406 11.27 3.51 1.26
N GLN A 407 10.81 2.35 0.79
CA GLN A 407 9.89 2.24 -0.36
C GLN A 407 8.58 3.03 -0.20
N PRO A 408 7.89 3.04 0.97
CA PRO A 408 6.65 3.79 1.14
C PRO A 408 6.84 5.30 0.99
N GLY A 409 7.93 5.83 1.54
CA GLY A 409 8.30 7.25 1.38
C GLY A 409 8.62 7.60 -0.07
N ILE A 410 9.35 6.72 -0.78
CA ILE A 410 9.68 6.88 -2.20
C ILE A 410 8.41 6.80 -3.05
N ALA A 411 7.50 5.88 -2.79
CA ALA A 411 6.22 5.78 -3.49
C ALA A 411 5.41 7.08 -3.37
N MET A 412 5.34 7.65 -2.15
CA MET A 412 4.70 8.93 -1.90
C MET A 412 5.39 10.09 -2.64
N MET A 413 6.72 10.10 -2.71
CA MET A 413 7.50 11.09 -3.45
C MET A 413 7.23 10.98 -4.96
N ILE A 414 7.25 9.78 -5.52
CA ILE A 414 6.98 9.55 -6.95
C ILE A 414 5.53 9.92 -7.30
N LEU A 415 4.56 9.60 -6.44
CA LEU A 415 3.18 10.05 -6.62
C LEU A 415 3.11 11.57 -6.82
N GLY A 416 3.81 12.32 -5.98
CA GLY A 416 3.89 13.77 -6.08
C GLY A 416 4.55 14.25 -7.37
N PHE A 417 5.66 13.64 -7.78
CA PHE A 417 6.32 13.94 -9.06
C PHE A 417 5.42 13.70 -10.26
N LEU A 418 4.78 12.52 -10.34
CA LEU A 418 3.88 12.18 -11.43
C LEU A 418 2.64 13.09 -11.47
N ALA A 419 2.11 13.48 -10.32
CA ALA A 419 1.03 14.47 -10.24
C ALA A 419 1.47 15.84 -10.79
N CYS A 420 2.69 16.29 -10.49
CA CYS A 420 3.27 17.51 -11.06
C CYS A 420 3.46 17.40 -12.58
N VAL A 421 3.92 16.26 -13.08
CA VAL A 421 4.02 15.99 -14.52
C VAL A 421 2.65 16.08 -15.20
N CYS A 422 1.61 15.50 -14.58
CA CYS A 422 0.22 15.61 -15.07
C CYS A 422 -0.28 17.06 -15.08
N LEU A 423 0.12 17.89 -14.11
CA LEU A 423 -0.19 19.32 -14.08
C LEU A 423 0.43 20.05 -15.27
N VAL A 424 1.70 19.78 -15.56
CA VAL A 424 2.42 20.38 -16.70
C VAL A 424 1.79 19.93 -18.02
N ALA A 425 1.61 18.62 -18.18
CA ALA A 425 1.06 18.02 -19.39
C ALA A 425 -0.39 18.44 -19.68
N GLY A 426 -1.18 18.61 -18.61
CA GLY A 426 -2.62 18.91 -18.70
C GLY A 426 -2.96 20.39 -18.74
N GLY A 427 -2.03 21.27 -18.37
CA GLY A 427 -2.29 22.69 -18.17
C GLY A 427 -2.71 23.48 -19.39
N ALA A 428 -2.34 23.01 -20.58
CA ALA A 428 -2.67 23.64 -21.87
C ALA A 428 -4.05 23.21 -22.43
N VAL A 429 -4.79 22.31 -21.77
CA VAL A 429 -6.12 21.89 -22.27
C VAL A 429 -7.18 22.87 -21.83
N LYS A 430 -7.76 23.57 -22.81
CA LYS A 430 -8.85 24.51 -22.57
C LYS A 430 -10.09 23.80 -22.04
N ARG A 431 -10.89 24.53 -21.23
CA ARG A 431 -12.20 24.12 -20.81
C ARG A 431 -13.10 23.93 -22.04
N PHE A 432 -14.01 22.95 -22.01
CA PHE A 432 -15.06 22.80 -23.01
C PHE A 432 -15.84 24.11 -23.14
N GLN A 433 -15.88 24.66 -24.33
CA GLN A 433 -16.70 25.82 -24.67
C GLN A 433 -17.84 25.34 -25.56
N PRO A 434 -19.10 25.74 -25.28
CA PRO A 434 -20.23 25.44 -26.17
C PRO A 434 -19.98 26.02 -27.56
N LEU A 435 -20.46 25.33 -28.59
CA LEU A 435 -20.25 25.66 -29.99
C LEU A 435 -20.72 27.09 -30.37
N HIS A 436 -21.71 27.65 -29.65
CA HIS A 436 -22.25 28.98 -29.86
C HIS A 436 -21.37 30.14 -29.36
N ALA A 437 -20.26 29.87 -28.70
CA ALA A 437 -19.33 30.90 -28.20
C ALA A 437 -18.19 31.21 -29.16
N SER A 438 -18.16 30.62 -30.33
CA SER A 438 -17.13 30.87 -31.35
C SER A 438 -17.53 32.10 -32.23
N GLY A 439 -17.38 33.28 -31.65
CA GLY A 439 -17.27 34.50 -32.47
C GLY A 439 -16.03 34.40 -33.38
N SER A 440 -16.28 34.57 -34.66
CA SER A 440 -15.27 34.59 -35.73
C SER A 440 -14.22 35.68 -35.50
N ASP A 441 -13.05 35.29 -35.00
CA ASP A 441 -11.84 36.12 -34.99
C ASP A 441 -10.80 35.59 -36.01
N PRO A 442 -10.13 36.48 -36.74
CA PRO A 442 -9.31 36.11 -37.92
C PRO A 442 -8.06 35.28 -37.60
N ALA A 443 -7.86 34.32 -38.48
CA ALA A 443 -7.15 33.05 -38.33
C ALA A 443 -5.61 33.03 -38.39
N SER A 444 -4.86 34.10 -38.49
CA SER A 444 -3.48 33.97 -38.99
C SER A 444 -2.33 33.90 -37.94
N LYS A 445 -2.53 34.40 -36.71
CA LYS A 445 -1.54 34.24 -35.64
C LYS A 445 -1.83 33.09 -34.67
N LYS A 446 -3.09 32.62 -34.64
CA LYS A 446 -3.52 31.51 -33.79
C LYS A 446 -3.01 30.13 -34.27
N ASP A 447 -2.78 29.95 -35.55
CA ASP A 447 -2.42 28.63 -36.12
C ASP A 447 -1.03 28.17 -35.71
N ARG A 448 -0.01 29.04 -35.73
CA ARG A 448 1.37 28.67 -35.33
C ARG A 448 1.44 28.30 -33.85
N LEU A 449 0.77 29.07 -32.97
CA LEU A 449 0.74 28.79 -31.54
C LEU A 449 -0.02 27.49 -31.24
N HIS A 450 -1.08 27.21 -32.01
CA HIS A 450 -1.85 25.96 -31.85
C HIS A 450 -1.03 24.74 -32.29
N VAL A 451 -0.31 24.81 -33.39
CA VAL A 451 0.60 23.77 -33.87
C VAL A 451 1.69 23.53 -32.85
N LEU A 452 2.28 24.55 -32.26
CA LEU A 452 3.36 24.45 -31.26
C LEU A 452 2.84 23.82 -29.95
N ILE A 453 1.62 24.11 -29.54
CA ILE A 453 0.97 23.49 -28.37
C ILE A 453 0.65 22.01 -28.66
N VAL A 454 0.17 21.68 -29.85
CA VAL A 454 -0.15 20.30 -30.23
C VAL A 454 1.11 19.46 -30.37
N SER A 455 2.17 20.00 -31.02
CA SER A 455 3.45 19.31 -31.12
C SER A 455 4.09 19.07 -29.75
N GLY A 456 4.05 20.05 -28.85
CA GLY A 456 4.55 19.90 -27.47
C GLY A 456 3.80 18.79 -26.70
N ARG A 457 2.51 18.65 -26.92
CA ARG A 457 1.71 17.54 -26.30
C ARG A 457 2.08 16.17 -26.85
N VAL A 458 2.30 16.07 -28.16
CA VAL A 458 2.72 14.82 -28.80
C VAL A 458 4.09 14.39 -28.28
N VAL A 459 5.05 15.34 -28.23
CA VAL A 459 6.39 15.08 -27.68
C VAL A 459 6.30 14.63 -26.23
N LEU A 460 5.51 15.30 -25.40
CA LEU A 460 5.33 14.92 -23.98
C LEU A 460 4.67 13.55 -23.84
N ALA A 461 3.67 13.22 -24.67
CA ALA A 461 3.06 11.90 -24.67
C ALA A 461 4.09 10.80 -25.07
N LEU A 462 4.93 11.07 -26.04
CA LEU A 462 6.01 10.16 -26.45
C LEU A 462 7.02 9.98 -25.30
N ILE A 463 7.42 11.04 -24.62
CA ILE A 463 8.30 10.96 -23.45
C ILE A 463 7.66 10.06 -22.37
N LEU A 464 6.38 10.22 -22.05
CA LEU A 464 5.69 9.38 -21.05
C LEU A 464 5.62 7.91 -21.48
N VAL A 465 5.40 7.63 -22.76
CA VAL A 465 5.43 6.25 -23.31
C VAL A 465 6.83 5.65 -23.18
N CYS A 466 7.88 6.40 -23.53
CA CYS A 466 9.26 5.96 -23.33
C CYS A 466 9.57 5.69 -21.85
N CYS A 467 9.08 6.55 -20.94
CA CYS A 467 9.23 6.32 -19.50
C CYS A 467 8.59 5.01 -19.05
N ILE A 468 7.39 4.70 -19.52
CA ILE A 468 6.71 3.42 -19.22
C ILE A 468 7.53 2.25 -19.76
N GLY A 469 8.03 2.34 -20.99
CA GLY A 469 8.88 1.33 -21.60
C GLY A 469 10.15 1.06 -20.78
N ILE A 470 10.86 2.10 -20.35
CA ILE A 470 12.05 2.00 -19.51
C ILE A 470 11.72 1.32 -18.17
N GLN A 471 10.63 1.72 -17.51
CA GLN A 471 10.22 1.11 -16.25
C GLN A 471 9.92 -0.39 -16.40
N CYS A 472 9.20 -0.76 -17.46
CA CYS A 472 8.88 -2.17 -17.72
C CYS A 472 10.14 -2.98 -18.05
N MET A 473 11.01 -2.48 -18.91
CA MET A 473 12.25 -3.17 -19.27
C MET A 473 13.16 -3.38 -18.07
N TYR A 474 13.40 -2.33 -17.29
CA TYR A 474 14.22 -2.39 -16.09
C TYR A 474 13.66 -3.40 -15.07
N GLY A 475 12.33 -3.35 -14.83
CA GLY A 475 11.69 -4.26 -13.89
C GLY A 475 11.76 -5.72 -14.33
N ILE A 476 11.52 -6.01 -15.61
CA ILE A 476 11.60 -7.38 -16.15
C ILE A 476 13.04 -7.92 -16.08
N GLU A 477 14.02 -7.10 -16.41
CA GLU A 477 15.41 -7.51 -16.41
C GLU A 477 15.95 -7.80 -15.02
N ARG A 478 15.67 -6.90 -14.06
CA ARG A 478 16.21 -6.97 -12.70
C ARG A 478 15.48 -7.93 -11.77
N HIS A 479 14.23 -8.26 -12.09
CA HIS A 479 13.38 -9.04 -11.18
C HIS A 479 12.85 -10.35 -11.78
N LYS A 480 13.53 -10.86 -12.81
CA LYS A 480 13.19 -12.17 -13.42
C LYS A 480 13.26 -13.31 -12.40
N ASP A 481 14.20 -13.23 -11.47
CA ASP A 481 14.55 -14.31 -10.54
C ASP A 481 14.08 -13.99 -9.07
N ALA A 482 13.05 -13.17 -8.91
CA ALA A 482 12.61 -12.70 -7.59
C ALA A 482 11.85 -13.75 -6.74
N GLY A 483 11.98 -15.02 -7.03
CA GLY A 483 11.47 -16.13 -6.19
C GLY A 483 9.95 -16.22 -6.05
N LEU A 484 9.16 -15.47 -6.84
CA LEU A 484 7.70 -15.55 -6.78
C LEU A 484 7.19 -16.91 -7.26
N GLY A 485 6.56 -17.65 -6.36
CA GLY A 485 6.03 -18.98 -6.64
C GLY A 485 4.69 -19.22 -5.94
N VAL A 486 4.19 -20.43 -6.14
CA VAL A 486 3.02 -20.94 -5.43
C VAL A 486 3.45 -22.18 -4.66
N SER A 487 3.34 -22.11 -3.33
CA SER A 487 3.56 -23.26 -2.46
C SER A 487 2.35 -24.20 -2.57
N GLU A 488 2.60 -25.41 -3.02
CA GLU A 488 1.60 -26.48 -2.92
C GLU A 488 1.58 -26.97 -1.47
N ASN A 489 1.85 -28.07 -1.01
CA ASN A 489 1.92 -28.42 0.41
C ASN A 489 3.38 -28.49 0.87
N GLY A 490 3.82 -27.53 1.67
CA GLY A 490 5.19 -27.52 2.21
C GLY A 490 5.42 -28.61 3.25
N LEU A 491 4.36 -29.04 3.95
CA LEU A 491 4.44 -30.05 4.99
C LEU A 491 3.79 -31.37 4.55
N PRO A 492 4.31 -32.53 5.01
CA PRO A 492 3.66 -33.82 4.81
C PRO A 492 2.22 -33.84 5.36
N MET A 493 1.34 -34.64 4.76
CA MET A 493 -0.07 -34.73 5.13
C MET A 493 -0.26 -35.06 6.63
N VAL A 494 0.56 -35.95 7.19
CA VAL A 494 0.50 -36.30 8.62
C VAL A 494 0.77 -35.09 9.51
N THR A 495 1.69 -34.22 9.10
CA THR A 495 2.01 -32.98 9.82
C THR A 495 0.86 -31.96 9.67
N THR A 496 0.26 -31.90 8.50
CA THR A 496 -0.90 -31.05 8.23
C THR A 496 -2.10 -31.46 9.08
N ASP A 497 -2.42 -32.75 9.10
CA ASP A 497 -3.50 -33.30 9.93
C ASP A 497 -3.26 -33.02 11.43
N TYR A 498 -2.02 -33.11 11.88
CA TYR A 498 -1.66 -32.77 13.26
C TYR A 498 -1.90 -31.29 13.56
N LEU A 499 -1.48 -30.37 12.67
CA LEU A 499 -1.70 -28.92 12.85
C LEU A 499 -3.17 -28.53 12.80
N GLU A 500 -3.97 -29.20 11.96
CA GLU A 500 -5.41 -28.93 11.82
C GLU A 500 -6.23 -29.52 12.98
N ALA A 501 -5.74 -30.56 13.64
CA ALA A 501 -6.43 -31.21 14.75
C ALA A 501 -6.58 -30.33 16.00
N GLY A 502 -5.77 -29.29 16.16
CA GLY A 502 -5.88 -28.38 17.29
C GLY A 502 -5.22 -27.01 17.06
N ALA A 503 -5.88 -25.95 17.52
CA ALA A 503 -5.38 -24.57 17.40
C ALA A 503 -4.04 -24.33 18.15
N ASP A 504 -3.73 -25.21 19.11
CA ASP A 504 -2.51 -25.16 19.94
C ASP A 504 -1.38 -26.02 19.38
N HIS A 505 -1.62 -26.79 18.31
CA HIS A 505 -0.64 -27.68 17.73
C HIS A 505 0.41 -26.86 16.96
N ARG A 506 1.67 -27.23 17.14
CA ARG A 506 2.82 -26.56 16.54
C ARG A 506 3.88 -27.54 16.12
N VAL A 507 4.57 -27.22 15.06
CA VAL A 507 5.70 -27.96 14.54
C VAL A 507 6.85 -26.97 14.36
N LEU A 508 8.03 -27.36 14.81
CA LEU A 508 9.26 -26.60 14.63
C LEU A 508 9.88 -26.98 13.28
N ALA A 509 9.84 -26.08 12.31
CA ALA A 509 10.58 -26.22 11.07
C ALA A 509 12.01 -25.73 11.27
N VAL A 510 12.99 -26.54 10.88
CA VAL A 510 14.41 -26.26 11.06
C VAL A 510 15.15 -26.42 9.73
N SER A 511 15.99 -25.44 9.39
CA SER A 511 16.83 -25.47 8.19
C SER A 511 18.26 -25.11 8.55
N ALA A 512 19.21 -25.97 8.19
CA ALA A 512 20.62 -25.70 8.39
C ALA A 512 21.16 -24.89 7.21
N GLU A 513 21.65 -23.69 7.45
CA GLU A 513 22.24 -22.83 6.43
C GLU A 513 23.78 -23.07 6.31
N THR A 514 24.44 -23.11 7.44
CA THR A 514 25.87 -23.44 7.54
C THR A 514 26.09 -24.34 8.73
N ARG A 515 27.33 -24.82 8.93
CA ARG A 515 27.69 -25.63 10.11
C ARG A 515 27.45 -24.92 11.46
N ASN A 516 27.34 -23.60 11.46
CA ASN A 516 27.19 -22.77 12.65
C ASN A 516 25.89 -21.99 12.69
N ILE A 517 25.06 -22.04 11.61
CA ILE A 517 23.82 -21.27 11.49
C ILE A 517 22.70 -22.25 11.21
N VAL A 518 21.68 -22.22 12.08
CA VAL A 518 20.43 -22.92 11.92
C VAL A 518 19.29 -21.91 11.97
N ASN A 519 18.45 -21.95 10.96
CA ASN A 519 17.22 -21.17 10.91
C ASN A 519 16.06 -22.03 11.40
N TYR A 520 15.17 -21.44 12.18
CA TYR A 520 13.99 -22.12 12.64
C TYR A 520 12.72 -21.26 12.46
N ALA A 521 11.58 -21.93 12.27
CA ALA A 521 10.28 -21.30 12.22
C ALA A 521 9.24 -22.14 12.97
N VAL A 522 8.38 -21.48 13.71
CA VAL A 522 7.28 -22.12 14.41
C VAL A 522 6.08 -22.19 13.47
N MET A 523 5.71 -23.41 13.02
CA MET A 523 4.62 -23.64 12.07
C MET A 523 3.31 -23.95 12.83
N ARG A 524 2.28 -23.18 12.52
CA ARG A 524 0.90 -23.38 13.00
C ARG A 524 -0.06 -23.76 11.88
N THR A 525 0.33 -23.54 10.64
CA THR A 525 -0.43 -23.87 9.44
C THR A 525 0.42 -24.74 8.52
N SER A 526 -0.23 -25.46 7.62
CA SER A 526 0.44 -26.40 6.71
C SER A 526 1.34 -25.72 5.66
N ARG A 527 1.23 -24.42 5.45
CA ARG A 527 1.87 -23.71 4.33
C ARG A 527 2.71 -22.51 4.73
N GLY A 528 2.83 -22.19 6.01
CA GLY A 528 3.59 -21.06 6.51
C GLY A 528 2.76 -20.14 7.40
N ASP A 529 3.39 -19.14 8.00
CA ASP A 529 2.82 -18.33 9.08
C ASP A 529 2.81 -16.83 8.77
N LEU A 530 2.36 -16.46 7.55
CA LEU A 530 2.16 -15.05 7.20
C LEU A 530 1.31 -14.31 8.25
N ILE A 531 0.27 -14.96 8.77
CA ILE A 531 -0.62 -14.37 9.77
C ILE A 531 0.05 -14.09 11.12
N ASP A 532 1.16 -14.76 11.40
CA ASP A 532 1.96 -14.60 12.62
C ASP A 532 3.19 -13.71 12.40
N SER A 533 3.41 -13.23 11.18
CA SER A 533 4.48 -12.28 10.87
C SER A 533 4.18 -10.90 11.46
N SER A 534 5.00 -10.46 12.38
CA SER A 534 4.78 -9.19 13.11
C SER A 534 6.06 -8.35 13.23
N PRO A 535 6.00 -7.09 12.80
CA PRO A 535 7.10 -6.15 13.04
C PRO A 535 7.38 -5.93 14.52
N ALA A 536 6.33 -5.95 15.36
CA ALA A 536 6.47 -5.78 16.80
C ALA A 536 7.32 -6.91 17.42
N GLN A 537 7.03 -8.15 17.03
CA GLN A 537 7.78 -9.32 17.47
C GLN A 537 9.25 -9.26 17.04
N ARG A 538 9.52 -8.88 15.78
CA ARG A 538 10.90 -8.77 15.29
C ARG A 538 11.71 -7.73 16.06
N VAL A 539 11.12 -6.58 16.37
CA VAL A 539 11.75 -5.54 17.19
C VAL A 539 11.96 -6.03 18.61
N GLU A 540 11.00 -6.76 19.19
CA GLU A 540 11.11 -7.28 20.55
C GLU A 540 12.23 -8.34 20.66
N VAL A 541 12.32 -9.23 19.70
CA VAL A 541 13.40 -10.24 19.63
C VAL A 541 14.77 -9.58 19.44
N ALA A 542 14.87 -8.54 18.59
CA ALA A 542 16.15 -7.91 18.26
C ALA A 542 16.64 -6.92 19.33
N PHE A 543 15.75 -6.17 19.97
CA PHE A 543 16.09 -5.03 20.82
C PHE A 543 15.38 -5.03 22.18
N GLY A 544 14.33 -5.83 22.33
CA GLY A 544 13.51 -5.88 23.53
C GLY A 544 13.98 -6.86 24.58
N ARG A 545 13.05 -7.30 25.38
CA ARG A 545 13.27 -8.39 26.33
C ARG A 545 13.30 -9.69 25.56
N SER A 546 14.44 -10.34 25.56
CA SER A 546 14.53 -11.68 24.99
C SER A 546 13.57 -12.61 25.74
N ASP A 547 12.58 -13.16 25.04
CA ASP A 547 11.71 -14.20 25.58
C ASP A 547 12.53 -15.45 25.90
N ASP A 548 12.39 -15.97 27.12
CA ASP A 548 13.13 -17.16 27.55
C ASP A 548 12.82 -18.38 26.67
N ALA A 549 11.59 -18.47 26.14
CA ALA A 549 11.20 -19.51 25.19
C ALA A 549 11.99 -19.44 23.87
N ASN A 550 12.17 -18.23 23.29
CA ASN A 550 12.97 -18.08 22.09
C ASN A 550 14.45 -18.41 22.30
N LYS A 551 15.00 -18.04 23.47
CA LYS A 551 16.36 -18.44 23.84
C LYS A 551 16.48 -19.95 23.96
N ALA A 552 15.51 -20.61 24.59
CA ALA A 552 15.47 -22.05 24.71
C ALA A 552 15.43 -22.70 23.33
N ILE A 553 14.49 -22.31 22.44
CA ILE A 553 14.41 -22.86 21.09
C ILE A 553 15.73 -22.65 20.31
N ALA A 554 16.31 -21.45 20.38
CA ALA A 554 17.56 -21.17 19.68
C ALA A 554 18.71 -22.02 20.21
N LYS A 555 18.80 -22.20 21.54
CA LYS A 555 19.78 -23.06 22.20
C LYS A 555 19.60 -24.51 21.76
N ASP A 556 18.37 -25.04 21.82
CA ASP A 556 18.09 -26.44 21.53
C ASP A 556 18.31 -26.75 20.04
N CYS A 557 17.93 -25.83 19.13
CA CYS A 557 18.26 -25.94 17.70
C CYS A 557 19.76 -25.95 17.44
N ALA A 558 20.53 -25.11 18.15
CA ALA A 558 21.98 -25.07 18.02
C ALA A 558 22.64 -26.35 18.58
N GLN A 559 22.11 -26.92 19.67
CA GLN A 559 22.56 -28.19 20.23
C GLN A 559 22.31 -29.34 19.25
N LEU A 560 21.11 -29.44 18.68
CA LEU A 560 20.74 -30.45 17.68
C LEU A 560 21.55 -30.32 16.38
N LEU A 561 21.96 -29.09 16.00
CA LEU A 561 22.88 -28.92 14.86
C LEU A 561 24.28 -29.53 15.16
N SER A 562 24.74 -29.39 16.37
CA SER A 562 26.10 -29.81 16.77
C SER A 562 26.19 -31.31 17.01
N ASN A 563 25.24 -31.91 17.74
CA ASN A 563 25.24 -33.31 18.16
C ASN A 563 23.83 -33.82 18.45
N ALA A 564 23.69 -35.13 18.59
CA ALA A 564 22.48 -35.74 19.13
C ALA A 564 22.29 -35.32 20.58
N ASP A 565 21.13 -34.75 20.93
CA ASP A 565 20.86 -34.26 22.27
C ASP A 565 19.40 -34.55 22.65
N SER A 566 19.23 -35.48 23.59
CA SER A 566 17.89 -35.87 24.05
C SER A 566 17.26 -34.86 25.01
N ASP A 567 18.10 -34.05 25.71
CA ASP A 567 17.61 -32.99 26.59
C ASP A 567 17.03 -31.84 25.75
N ALA A 568 17.66 -31.47 24.63
CA ALA A 568 17.12 -30.49 23.70
C ALA A 568 15.76 -30.94 23.11
N VAL A 569 15.60 -32.22 22.78
CA VAL A 569 14.34 -32.80 22.32
C VAL A 569 13.25 -32.73 23.40
N ALA A 570 13.61 -33.03 24.65
CA ALA A 570 12.71 -32.95 25.79
C ALA A 570 12.26 -31.49 26.04
N ASP A 571 13.20 -30.54 26.05
CA ASP A 571 12.94 -29.11 26.22
C ASP A 571 11.99 -28.59 25.14
N LEU A 572 12.17 -28.95 23.85
CA LEU A 572 11.26 -28.61 22.75
C LEU A 572 9.88 -29.23 22.95
N SER A 573 9.80 -30.47 23.46
CA SER A 573 8.51 -31.10 23.77
C SER A 573 7.79 -30.38 24.93
N GLU A 574 8.53 -29.94 25.97
CA GLU A 574 7.96 -29.15 27.08
C GLU A 574 7.48 -27.77 26.61
N LEU A 575 8.13 -27.14 25.62
CA LEU A 575 7.67 -25.94 24.98
C LEU A 575 6.39 -26.12 24.13
N GLY A 576 5.95 -27.36 23.94
CA GLY A 576 4.67 -27.69 23.30
C GLY A 576 4.75 -27.99 21.81
N PHE A 577 5.93 -28.29 21.28
CA PHE A 577 6.06 -28.76 19.90
C PHE A 577 5.67 -30.24 19.79
N GLY A 578 4.80 -30.58 18.82
CA GLY A 578 4.43 -31.96 18.52
C GLY A 578 5.40 -32.65 17.56
N GLY A 579 6.30 -31.91 16.94
CA GLY A 579 7.31 -32.46 16.04
C GLY A 579 8.29 -31.44 15.52
N ILE A 580 9.34 -31.96 14.91
CA ILE A 580 10.38 -31.19 14.20
C ILE A 580 10.32 -31.55 12.73
N TYR A 581 10.28 -30.56 11.86
CA TYR A 581 10.37 -30.74 10.42
C TYR A 581 11.70 -30.18 9.91
N VAL A 582 12.59 -31.08 9.48
CA VAL A 582 13.87 -30.70 8.89
C VAL A 582 13.67 -30.41 7.42
N VAL A 583 13.81 -29.15 7.02
CA VAL A 583 13.64 -28.71 5.64
C VAL A 583 14.86 -29.09 4.83
N ARG A 584 14.68 -29.75 3.69
CA ARG A 584 15.73 -29.96 2.69
C ARG A 584 15.74 -28.76 1.77
N SER A 585 16.60 -27.80 2.04
CA SER A 585 16.83 -26.65 1.16
C SER A 585 18.17 -26.80 0.44
N GLY A 586 18.17 -26.40 -0.84
CA GLY A 586 19.38 -26.18 -1.59
C GLY A 586 19.84 -27.32 -2.50
N GLU A 587 20.39 -26.92 -3.64
CA GLU A 587 21.06 -27.78 -4.62
C GLU A 587 22.53 -28.06 -4.26
N ASP A 588 23.10 -27.30 -3.31
CA ASP A 588 24.49 -27.37 -2.92
C ASP A 588 24.79 -28.64 -2.11
N LYS A 589 25.84 -29.37 -2.52
CA LYS A 589 26.30 -30.58 -1.80
C LYS A 589 26.66 -30.31 -0.35
N ALA A 590 27.30 -29.19 -0.05
CA ALA A 590 27.69 -28.82 1.30
C ALA A 590 26.50 -28.62 2.21
N GLN A 591 25.45 -27.98 1.73
CA GLN A 591 24.23 -27.77 2.50
C GLN A 591 23.44 -29.07 2.72
N LYS A 592 23.45 -29.99 1.73
CA LYS A 592 22.86 -31.34 1.90
C LYS A 592 23.57 -32.12 3.01
N GLU A 593 24.90 -32.11 3.04
CA GLU A 593 25.69 -32.81 4.10
C GLU A 593 25.33 -32.27 5.47
N ILE A 594 25.17 -30.94 5.64
CA ILE A 594 24.83 -30.33 6.93
C ILE A 594 23.41 -30.69 7.31
N THR A 595 22.46 -30.66 6.37
CA THR A 595 21.07 -31.04 6.60
C THR A 595 20.92 -32.53 6.94
N ASP A 596 21.69 -33.41 6.29
CA ASP A 596 21.71 -34.83 6.59
C ASP A 596 22.37 -35.09 7.98
N GLN A 597 23.38 -34.31 8.38
CA GLN A 597 23.95 -34.35 9.73
C GLN A 597 22.92 -33.94 10.77
N LEU A 598 22.18 -32.81 10.56
CA LEU A 598 21.12 -32.37 11.46
C LEU A 598 20.01 -33.43 11.57
N SER A 599 19.58 -34.02 10.46
CA SER A 599 18.61 -35.12 10.44
C SER A 599 19.08 -36.34 11.19
N SER A 600 20.36 -36.68 11.05
CA SER A 600 21.00 -37.79 11.79
C SER A 600 21.05 -37.54 13.29
N ASN A 601 21.41 -36.31 13.70
CA ASN A 601 21.46 -35.91 15.11
C ASN A 601 20.06 -36.00 15.76
N ILE A 602 19.03 -35.46 15.08
CA ILE A 602 17.65 -35.51 15.56
C ILE A 602 17.17 -36.97 15.64
N SER A 603 17.45 -37.78 14.64
CA SER A 603 17.07 -39.21 14.62
C SER A 603 17.76 -40.04 15.70
N ALA A 604 18.96 -39.66 16.09
CA ALA A 604 19.72 -40.33 17.13
C ALA A 604 19.39 -39.86 18.55
N SER A 605 18.61 -38.78 18.69
CA SER A 605 18.13 -38.26 19.98
C SER A 605 16.92 -39.05 20.49
N ASP A 606 16.96 -39.45 21.76
CA ASP A 606 15.83 -40.13 22.37
C ASP A 606 14.61 -39.21 22.42
N GLY A 607 13.39 -39.76 22.23
CA GLY A 607 12.16 -38.99 22.22
C GLY A 607 11.69 -38.52 20.83
N THR A 608 12.45 -38.84 19.79
CA THR A 608 12.04 -38.58 18.39
C THR A 608 11.64 -39.86 17.68
N GLN A 609 10.65 -39.75 16.81
CA GLN A 609 10.23 -40.82 15.91
C GLN A 609 10.13 -40.27 14.47
N ASN A 610 10.94 -40.86 13.57
CA ASN A 610 10.80 -40.52 12.13
C ASN A 610 9.47 -41.07 11.61
N VAL A 611 8.62 -40.18 11.10
CA VAL A 611 7.28 -40.54 10.59
C VAL A 611 7.26 -40.53 9.07
N VAL A 612 7.78 -39.47 8.45
CA VAL A 612 7.72 -39.27 6.99
C VAL A 612 8.97 -38.55 6.51
N SER A 613 9.56 -39.05 5.44
CA SER A 613 10.62 -38.39 4.70
C SER A 613 10.17 -38.14 3.27
N THR A 614 10.25 -36.90 2.82
CA THR A 614 9.91 -36.44 1.45
C THR A 614 11.13 -35.77 0.84
N ASP A 615 11.05 -35.44 -0.47
CA ASP A 615 12.09 -34.68 -1.13
C ASP A 615 12.27 -33.27 -0.55
N ALA A 616 11.17 -32.70 -0.01
CA ALA A 616 11.15 -31.37 0.63
C ALA A 616 11.67 -31.36 2.08
N GLY A 617 11.67 -32.51 2.78
CA GLY A 617 12.13 -32.56 4.17
C GLY A 617 11.70 -33.83 4.91
N THR A 618 12.12 -33.93 6.16
CA THR A 618 11.83 -35.06 7.03
C THR A 618 11.11 -34.59 8.29
N TYR A 619 9.99 -35.24 8.61
CA TYR A 619 9.22 -34.98 9.82
C TYR A 619 9.51 -35.99 10.91
N TYR A 620 9.91 -35.49 12.07
CA TYR A 620 10.14 -36.23 13.30
C TYR A 620 9.04 -35.86 14.30
N ARG A 621 8.27 -36.84 14.72
CA ARG A 621 7.27 -36.66 15.78
C ARG A 621 7.99 -36.69 17.13
N LEU A 622 7.66 -35.75 18.02
CA LEU A 622 8.15 -35.75 19.40
C LEU A 622 7.23 -36.62 20.27
N THR A 623 7.84 -37.46 21.10
CA THR A 623 7.12 -38.27 22.09
C THR A 623 6.88 -37.40 23.33
N ILE A 624 5.68 -36.86 23.46
CA ILE A 624 5.27 -36.04 24.58
C ILE A 624 5.05 -36.96 25.79
N GLN A 625 5.95 -36.92 26.77
CA GLN A 625 5.83 -37.76 27.95
C GLN A 625 4.82 -37.25 28.98
N ASP A 626 4.59 -35.92 29.04
CA ASP A 626 3.66 -35.31 29.98
C ASP A 626 2.95 -34.11 29.40
N THR A 627 1.66 -34.29 29.05
CA THR A 627 0.83 -33.21 28.50
C THR A 627 0.55 -32.09 29.52
N ALA A 628 0.75 -32.32 30.82
CA ALA A 628 0.56 -31.32 31.87
C ALA A 628 1.70 -30.30 31.96
N LYS A 629 2.87 -30.61 31.37
CA LYS A 629 4.04 -29.73 31.38
C LYS A 629 4.17 -28.84 30.11
N GLN A 630 3.26 -28.95 29.18
CA GLN A 630 3.29 -28.08 28.00
C GLN A 630 3.11 -26.60 28.38
N HIS A 631 4.17 -25.84 28.26
CA HIS A 631 4.22 -24.41 28.60
C HIS A 631 3.65 -23.48 27.49
N ILE A 632 2.57 -23.90 26.81
CA ILE A 632 1.87 -22.97 25.94
C ILE A 632 1.11 -22.00 26.84
N ASP A 633 1.40 -20.72 26.78
CA ASP A 633 0.71 -19.71 27.58
C ASP A 633 -0.72 -19.45 27.10
N ARG A 634 -1.57 -20.46 27.29
CA ARG A 634 -3.01 -20.36 27.00
C ARG A 634 -3.71 -19.32 27.85
N LYS A 635 -3.18 -19.01 29.05
CA LYS A 635 -3.77 -17.99 29.93
C LYS A 635 -3.52 -16.60 29.37
N GLY A 636 -2.29 -16.30 28.93
CA GLY A 636 -1.94 -15.04 28.29
C GLY A 636 -2.76 -14.79 27.03
N TYR A 637 -2.87 -15.78 26.15
CA TYR A 637 -3.70 -15.68 24.94
C TYR A 637 -5.17 -15.42 25.26
N ARG A 638 -5.81 -16.18 26.16
CA ARG A 638 -7.21 -16.01 26.57
C ARG A 638 -7.43 -14.64 27.22
N GLN A 639 -6.47 -14.17 28.01
CA GLN A 639 -6.51 -12.83 28.59
C GLN A 639 -6.41 -11.74 27.53
N ALA A 640 -5.58 -11.92 26.53
CA ALA A 640 -5.47 -10.99 25.38
C ALA A 640 -6.77 -11.01 24.56
N GLU A 641 -7.34 -12.19 24.30
CA GLU A 641 -8.59 -12.35 23.55
C GLU A 641 -9.79 -11.74 24.27
N SER A 642 -9.90 -11.93 25.57
CA SER A 642 -10.99 -11.38 26.39
C SER A 642 -10.74 -9.95 26.88
N SER A 643 -9.63 -9.32 26.48
CA SER A 643 -9.23 -7.99 26.96
C SER A 643 -10.28 -6.93 26.65
N VAL A 644 -10.62 -6.14 27.67
CA VAL A 644 -11.53 -4.98 27.54
C VAL A 644 -11.00 -3.97 26.52
N TRP A 645 -9.67 -3.79 26.46
CA TRP A 645 -9.04 -2.88 25.51
C TRP A 645 -9.21 -3.33 24.05
N ARG A 646 -9.11 -4.63 23.78
CA ARG A 646 -9.40 -5.20 22.47
C ARG A 646 -10.85 -4.94 22.07
N GLN A 647 -11.80 -5.23 22.97
CA GLN A 647 -13.23 -5.01 22.72
C GLN A 647 -13.52 -3.53 22.48
N ALA A 648 -12.99 -2.64 23.31
CA ALA A 648 -13.15 -1.19 23.17
C ALA A 648 -12.60 -0.70 21.81
N TRP A 649 -11.41 -1.17 21.40
CA TRP A 649 -10.84 -0.83 20.11
C TRP A 649 -11.71 -1.29 18.93
N LEU A 650 -12.20 -2.53 18.97
CA LEU A 650 -13.07 -3.08 17.91
C LEU A 650 -14.39 -2.30 17.81
N TRP A 651 -15.01 -1.97 18.94
CA TRP A 651 -16.23 -1.15 18.95
C TRP A 651 -15.97 0.27 18.43
N CYS A 652 -14.93 0.93 18.89
CA CYS A 652 -14.56 2.27 18.40
C CYS A 652 -14.27 2.24 16.89
N MET A 653 -13.50 1.26 16.43
CA MET A 653 -13.21 1.09 15.00
C MET A 653 -14.47 0.86 14.18
N GLY A 654 -15.37 -0.02 14.66
CA GLY A 654 -16.66 -0.29 14.02
C GLY A 654 -17.55 0.95 13.94
N ILE A 655 -17.66 1.72 15.00
CA ILE A 655 -18.45 2.98 15.06
C ILE A 655 -17.85 4.01 14.09
N VAL A 656 -16.53 4.20 14.11
CA VAL A 656 -15.84 5.14 13.21
C VAL A 656 -16.04 4.74 11.76
N LEU A 657 -15.82 3.46 11.41
CA LEU A 657 -16.05 2.96 10.05
C LEU A 657 -17.49 3.17 9.62
N ALA A 658 -18.48 2.80 10.45
CA ALA A 658 -19.90 2.99 10.13
C ALA A 658 -20.24 4.46 9.89
N ALA A 659 -19.75 5.37 10.75
CA ALA A 659 -19.99 6.80 10.60
C ALA A 659 -19.40 7.34 9.28
N TYR A 660 -18.17 6.99 8.95
CA TYR A 660 -17.53 7.43 7.69
C TYR A 660 -18.17 6.79 6.46
N CYS A 661 -18.56 5.51 6.53
CA CYS A 661 -19.32 4.84 5.46
C CYS A 661 -20.68 5.52 5.21
N LEU A 662 -21.42 5.85 6.27
CA LEU A 662 -22.70 6.56 6.14
C LEU A 662 -22.53 7.94 5.49
N VAL A 663 -21.49 8.69 5.86
CA VAL A 663 -21.18 9.99 5.25
C VAL A 663 -20.71 9.83 3.80
N ALA A 664 -20.04 8.74 3.46
CA ALA A 664 -19.54 8.42 2.13
C ALA A 664 -20.67 8.03 1.15
N LEU A 665 -21.81 7.52 1.66
CA LEU A 665 -22.94 7.13 0.82
C LEU A 665 -23.46 8.32 -0.01
N PRO A 666 -23.74 8.11 -1.31
CA PRO A 666 -24.34 9.14 -2.14
C PRO A 666 -25.73 9.49 -1.60
N ARG A 667 -25.96 10.76 -1.33
CA ARG A 667 -27.31 11.24 -1.01
C ARG A 667 -28.20 11.00 -2.23
N MET A 668 -29.12 10.06 -2.15
CA MET A 668 -30.19 9.92 -3.14
C MET A 668 -31.03 11.22 -3.07
N ARG A 669 -30.85 12.11 -4.04
CA ARG A 669 -31.79 13.22 -4.22
C ARG A 669 -33.13 12.59 -4.62
N ARG A 670 -34.13 12.68 -3.76
CA ARG A 670 -35.50 12.38 -4.11
C ARG A 670 -35.86 13.23 -5.32
N HIS A 671 -36.08 12.59 -6.47
CA HIS A 671 -36.50 13.20 -7.74
C HIS A 671 -37.99 13.62 -7.72
N GLY A 672 -38.63 13.71 -6.55
CA GLY A 672 -40.07 13.83 -6.42
C GLY A 672 -40.60 15.15 -5.87
N GLN A 673 -39.84 16.24 -5.84
CA GLN A 673 -40.31 17.52 -5.30
C GLN A 673 -40.14 18.74 -6.24
N GLU A 674 -39.94 18.54 -7.52
CA GLU A 674 -39.85 19.66 -8.48
C GLU A 674 -40.89 19.58 -9.63
N GLU A 675 -41.99 18.86 -9.46
CA GLU A 675 -43.17 18.88 -10.35
C GLU A 675 -44.44 19.24 -9.56
N ALA A 676 -44.40 20.26 -8.70
CA ALA A 676 -45.59 20.91 -8.17
C ALA A 676 -45.40 22.43 -8.21
#